data_fcd1638615a1ec770d2b70303da03c32
#
_entry.id   fcd1638615a1ec770d2b70303da03c32
#
_cell.length_a   1.000
_cell.length_b   1.000
_cell.length_c   1.000
_cell.angle_alpha   90.00
_cell.angle_beta   90.00
_cell.angle_gamma   90.00
#
_symmetry.space_group_name_H-M   'P 1'
#
loop_
_entity.id
_entity.type
_entity.pdbx_description
1 polymer ?
#
loop_
_entity_poly.entity_id
_entity_poly.type
_entity_poly.pdbx_seq_one_letter_code
_entity_poly.pdbx_strand_id
1 'polypeptide(L)'
;MEKKTRDIIDSVESLEKALKKLRAAQEEFSTYSQEQVDKIFFAAATAANQQRLPLAQMAVEETGMGIVEDKVIKNNYAAEYIYNKYKNSKTCGVIDEDKEFGFARVAEPLGILAAVIPTTNPTSTAIFKTLIALKTRNGIIISPHPRAKKCTAEAARVVLEAAVKAGAPEGIIDWIDIPSLEMTNLVMKECDCILATGGPAMVKSAYSSGKPALGVGAGNTPAIIDESADILMAVNSIIHSKTFDNGMICASEQSVIVDAKIYDAVKAEFKRRGCYFLKKDEIEKVRKTIIINGALNAKIVGQKAATIAELAGVKVDPATKILIGEVTSVELSEEFAHEKLSPVLAMYKSKDFADALSKAERLIADGGYGHTSSLYVNSVTEREKIAEFGERMKTCRILVNTPASQGGIGDIYNFMLTPSLTLGCGSWGGNSVSENVGIKQLLNIKNVAERRENMLWFRAPEKVYFKRGCLPVALEELRDVMNKKKVFIVTDTFLFQNGYTKSVSDKLDQLGIVHQTFSDVAPDPTLNSAKKGAELMRSFEPDCIIAIGGGSAMDAAKIMWVLYEHPEVDFYDMAMRFMDIRKRVYTFPEMGEKAYFIAVPTSAGTGSEVTPFAVITDEVTGNKYPLADYALLPNMAIIDADMMMNAPKGLTSSSGIDAVSHNLEALVSVMATDFTDGIAKQSLQMIFEYLPRAYDNGPNDPEAREKMGHAACMAGMAFANAFLGIMHSMAHKLGAFHHIPHGIANALMMEQVIRFNASEVPTKMGTFPQYQYPKTQRKYAEVAEALGFKGKNDADSVEKLIAGIRELQDKIGIKRSIKDYGIKEEDFLATLDDMTEKAFDDQCTGCNPRYPLISEMRQMYLNAYYGNNNEAV
;
A
#
# COMPACT_ATOMS: atom_id res chain seq x y z
N MET A 1 22.15 36.48 37.23
CA MET A 1 20.78 36.00 37.16
C MET A 1 20.60 35.00 38.29
N GLU A 2 19.72 35.29 39.24
CA GLU A 2 19.35 34.36 40.29
C GLU A 2 18.84 33.07 39.66
N LYS A 3 19.34 31.90 40.14
CA LYS A 3 18.80 30.60 39.74
C LYS A 3 17.34 30.58 40.19
N LYS A 4 16.40 30.72 39.23
CA LYS A 4 14.99 30.35 39.51
C LYS A 4 15.01 28.90 39.95
N THR A 5 14.78 28.63 41.21
CA THR A 5 14.66 27.31 41.76
C THR A 5 13.36 26.72 41.22
N ARG A 6 13.44 25.58 40.51
CA ARG A 6 12.30 24.77 40.14
C ARG A 6 11.51 24.39 41.40
N ASP A 7 10.19 24.44 41.34
CA ASP A 7 9.30 23.98 42.41
C ASP A 7 9.48 22.47 42.65
N ILE A 8 9.56 22.02 43.91
CA ILE A 8 9.64 20.59 44.27
C ILE A 8 8.27 19.97 44.04
N ILE A 9 8.24 18.79 43.43
CA ILE A 9 7.02 17.99 43.20
C ILE A 9 7.02 16.80 44.20
N ASP A 10 6.34 16.97 45.31
CA ASP A 10 6.28 16.02 46.43
C ASP A 10 4.86 15.61 46.87
N SER A 11 3.86 16.19 46.23
CA SER A 11 2.44 15.99 46.53
C SER A 11 1.59 16.06 45.26
N VAL A 12 0.34 15.60 45.35
CA VAL A 12 -0.63 15.70 44.25
C VAL A 12 -0.85 17.17 43.84
N GLU A 13 -0.97 18.07 44.79
CA GLU A 13 -1.20 19.51 44.52
C GLU A 13 0.00 20.13 43.77
N SER A 14 1.22 19.85 44.20
CA SER A 14 2.45 20.34 43.53
C SER A 14 2.57 19.74 42.12
N LEU A 15 2.16 18.48 41.94
CA LEU A 15 2.13 17.81 40.63
C LEU A 15 1.11 18.46 39.68
N GLU A 16 -0.12 18.71 40.13
CA GLU A 16 -1.15 19.38 39.30
C GLU A 16 -0.71 20.79 38.83
N LYS A 17 -0.06 21.53 39.73
CA LYS A 17 0.53 22.82 39.38
C LYS A 17 1.66 22.72 38.36
N ALA A 18 2.52 21.71 38.51
CA ALA A 18 3.61 21.44 37.56
C ALA A 18 3.06 21.03 36.17
N LEU A 19 2.02 20.17 36.11
CA LEU A 19 1.37 19.77 34.85
C LEU A 19 0.77 20.96 34.10
N LYS A 20 0.18 21.94 34.80
CA LYS A 20 -0.31 23.18 34.17
C LYS A 20 0.83 24.01 33.57
N LYS A 21 1.98 24.15 34.29
CA LYS A 21 3.16 24.86 33.77
C LYS A 21 3.74 24.12 32.56
N LEU A 22 3.84 22.79 32.64
CA LEU A 22 4.36 21.95 31.56
C LEU A 22 3.47 22.05 30.31
N ARG A 23 2.14 22.11 30.48
CA ARG A 23 1.20 22.29 29.37
C ARG A 23 1.44 23.62 28.64
N ALA A 24 1.56 24.71 29.36
CA ALA A 24 1.85 26.01 28.79
C ALA A 24 3.22 26.04 28.06
N ALA A 25 4.26 25.44 28.66
CA ALA A 25 5.56 25.30 28.02
C ALA A 25 5.50 24.44 26.74
N GLN A 26 4.71 23.37 26.73
CA GLN A 26 4.53 22.51 25.56
C GLN A 26 3.74 23.21 24.46
N GLU A 27 2.71 23.98 24.79
CA GLU A 27 1.96 24.78 23.82
C GLU A 27 2.87 25.81 23.13
N GLU A 28 3.74 26.52 23.88
CA GLU A 28 4.74 27.39 23.32
C GLU A 28 5.71 26.61 22.42
N PHE A 29 6.26 25.50 22.90
CA PHE A 29 7.23 24.69 22.17
C PHE A 29 6.66 24.09 20.88
N SER A 30 5.35 23.80 20.84
CA SER A 30 4.66 23.28 19.66
C SER A 30 4.78 24.19 18.43
N THR A 31 5.00 25.49 18.63
CA THR A 31 5.12 26.51 17.58
C THR A 31 6.54 26.64 17.01
N TYR A 32 7.53 25.97 17.60
CA TYR A 32 8.93 26.13 17.22
C TYR A 32 9.22 25.53 15.83
N SER A 33 10.13 26.19 15.10
CA SER A 33 10.62 25.72 13.81
C SER A 33 11.55 24.52 13.95
N GLN A 34 11.77 23.80 12.87
CA GLN A 34 12.72 22.67 12.83
C GLN A 34 14.13 23.11 13.27
N GLU A 35 14.58 24.26 12.84
CA GLU A 35 15.92 24.80 13.19
C GLU A 35 16.07 25.07 14.70
N GLN A 36 15.03 25.65 15.31
CA GLN A 36 15.02 25.86 16.77
C GLN A 36 15.05 24.54 17.53
N VAL A 37 14.25 23.56 17.09
CA VAL A 37 14.21 22.23 17.69
C VAL A 37 15.54 21.51 17.54
N ASP A 38 16.15 21.55 16.36
CA ASP A 38 17.43 20.89 16.09
C ASP A 38 18.57 21.48 16.93
N LYS A 39 18.59 22.79 17.11
CA LYS A 39 19.54 23.49 18.02
C LYS A 39 19.38 23.03 19.47
N ILE A 40 18.15 22.95 19.96
CA ILE A 40 17.81 22.47 21.31
C ILE A 40 18.22 21.01 21.48
N PHE A 41 17.85 20.16 20.51
CA PHE A 41 18.17 18.74 20.52
C PHE A 41 19.70 18.49 20.57
N PHE A 42 20.46 19.22 19.74
CA PHE A 42 21.93 19.15 19.75
C PHE A 42 22.51 19.51 21.09
N ALA A 43 22.11 20.66 21.67
CA ALA A 43 22.63 21.16 22.95
C ALA A 43 22.30 20.18 24.09
N ALA A 44 21.08 19.67 24.14
CA ALA A 44 20.62 18.71 25.14
C ALA A 44 21.39 17.39 25.06
N ALA A 45 21.54 16.81 23.86
CA ALA A 45 22.28 15.57 23.64
C ALA A 45 23.78 15.74 24.00
N THR A 46 24.39 16.85 23.62
CA THR A 46 25.79 17.14 23.93
C THR A 46 26.02 17.26 25.44
N ALA A 47 25.18 17.99 26.17
CA ALA A 47 25.28 18.14 27.62
C ALA A 47 25.09 16.77 28.34
N ALA A 48 24.09 15.96 27.92
CA ALA A 48 23.90 14.65 28.49
C ALA A 48 25.12 13.74 28.28
N ASN A 49 25.71 13.77 27.07
CA ASN A 49 26.92 12.99 26.78
C ASN A 49 28.14 13.45 27.59
N GLN A 50 28.31 14.75 27.81
CA GLN A 50 29.38 15.28 28.64
C GLN A 50 29.26 14.83 30.10
N GLN A 51 28.04 14.63 30.59
CA GLN A 51 27.76 14.20 31.96
C GLN A 51 27.59 12.66 32.09
N ARG A 52 27.94 11.89 31.06
CA ARG A 52 27.73 10.42 31.04
C ARG A 52 28.42 9.69 32.19
N LEU A 53 29.63 10.09 32.58
CA LEU A 53 30.39 9.47 33.67
C LEU A 53 29.82 9.84 35.05
N PRO A 54 29.67 11.13 35.43
CA PRO A 54 29.03 11.47 36.70
C PRO A 54 27.67 10.86 36.90
N LEU A 55 26.81 10.84 35.87
CA LEU A 55 25.49 10.23 35.93
C LEU A 55 25.56 8.71 36.10
N ALA A 56 26.55 8.02 35.51
CA ALA A 56 26.76 6.59 35.68
C ALA A 56 27.20 6.25 37.11
N GLN A 57 28.14 7.03 37.67
CA GLN A 57 28.60 6.91 39.05
C GLN A 57 27.41 7.06 40.03
N MET A 58 26.67 8.15 39.89
CA MET A 58 25.50 8.44 40.70
C MET A 58 24.43 7.32 40.61
N ALA A 59 24.22 6.76 39.43
CA ALA A 59 23.25 5.67 39.27
C ALA A 59 23.69 4.40 40.01
N VAL A 60 24.98 4.02 39.98
CA VAL A 60 25.49 2.87 40.68
C VAL A 60 25.47 3.11 42.21
N GLU A 61 25.87 4.26 42.69
CA GLU A 61 25.84 4.63 44.09
C GLU A 61 24.44 4.61 44.69
N GLU A 62 23.46 5.19 43.98
CA GLU A 62 22.07 5.26 44.48
C GLU A 62 21.35 3.90 44.43
N THR A 63 21.55 3.13 43.37
CA THR A 63 20.80 1.87 43.16
C THR A 63 21.50 0.64 43.71
N GLY A 64 22.81 0.67 43.87
CA GLY A 64 23.64 -0.48 44.19
C GLY A 64 23.71 -1.51 43.07
N MET A 65 23.39 -1.14 41.82
CA MET A 65 23.22 -2.04 40.69
C MET A 65 24.12 -1.66 39.51
N GLY A 66 24.69 -2.69 38.86
CA GLY A 66 25.38 -2.58 37.60
C GLY A 66 26.87 -2.19 37.71
N ILE A 67 27.40 -1.68 36.62
CA ILE A 67 28.83 -1.36 36.45
C ILE A 67 28.93 0.08 35.90
N VAL A 68 29.76 0.92 36.50
CA VAL A 68 29.89 2.32 36.10
C VAL A 68 30.26 2.45 34.62
N GLU A 69 31.25 1.70 34.15
CA GLU A 69 31.75 1.73 32.77
C GLU A 69 30.63 1.39 31.75
N ASP A 70 29.83 0.37 32.06
CA ASP A 70 28.71 -0.05 31.17
C ASP A 70 27.58 0.99 31.19
N LYS A 71 27.32 1.63 32.35
CA LYS A 71 26.36 2.74 32.44
C LYS A 71 26.85 3.99 31.69
N VAL A 72 28.17 4.23 31.65
CA VAL A 72 28.75 5.26 30.77
C VAL A 72 28.46 4.99 29.32
N ILE A 73 28.62 3.73 28.85
CA ILE A 73 28.27 3.30 27.50
C ILE A 73 26.77 3.50 27.24
N LYS A 74 25.91 3.10 28.18
CA LYS A 74 24.45 3.30 28.05
C LYS A 74 24.06 4.78 27.96
N ASN A 75 24.66 5.65 28.78
CA ASN A 75 24.40 7.09 28.74
C ASN A 75 24.90 7.73 27.44
N ASN A 76 26.07 7.32 26.94
CA ASN A 76 26.58 7.73 25.63
C ASN A 76 25.65 7.29 24.51
N TYR A 77 25.20 6.04 24.55
CA TYR A 77 24.22 5.51 23.58
C TYR A 77 22.93 6.31 23.58
N ALA A 78 22.37 6.59 24.77
CA ALA A 78 21.13 7.36 24.89
C ALA A 78 21.26 8.81 24.43
N ALA A 79 22.45 9.38 24.46
CA ALA A 79 22.73 10.74 24.01
C ALA A 79 23.20 10.79 22.55
N GLU A 80 24.34 10.18 22.25
CA GLU A 80 25.03 10.35 20.95
C GLU A 80 24.42 9.52 19.83
N TYR A 81 24.12 8.24 20.06
CA TYR A 81 23.50 7.38 19.03
C TYR A 81 22.09 7.89 18.69
N ILE A 82 21.31 8.28 19.69
CA ILE A 82 19.97 8.84 19.49
C ILE A 82 20.05 10.17 18.73
N TYR A 83 20.99 11.05 19.08
CA TYR A 83 21.22 12.29 18.35
C TYR A 83 21.58 12.02 16.89
N ASN A 84 22.56 11.15 16.65
CA ASN A 84 23.02 10.84 15.29
C ASN A 84 21.93 10.22 14.42
N LYS A 85 21.06 9.41 15.00
CA LYS A 85 19.90 8.82 14.30
C LYS A 85 18.90 9.88 13.85
N TYR A 86 18.62 10.86 14.72
CA TYR A 86 17.48 11.75 14.50
C TYR A 86 17.85 13.20 14.13
N LYS A 87 19.14 13.58 14.13
CA LYS A 87 19.58 14.97 13.85
C LYS A 87 19.04 15.52 12.54
N ASN A 88 18.93 14.70 11.49
CA ASN A 88 18.45 15.09 10.17
C ASN A 88 16.95 14.77 9.94
N SER A 89 16.26 14.24 10.95
CA SER A 89 14.83 13.89 10.80
C SER A 89 13.96 15.13 10.90
N LYS A 90 13.07 15.31 9.95
CA LYS A 90 12.03 16.34 10.01
C LYS A 90 10.92 15.90 10.99
N THR A 91 10.59 16.78 11.93
CA THR A 91 9.58 16.56 12.98
C THR A 91 8.65 17.76 13.17
N CYS A 92 8.82 18.79 12.37
CA CYS A 92 8.07 20.04 12.46
C CYS A 92 7.48 20.41 11.09
N GLY A 93 6.19 20.76 11.08
CA GLY A 93 5.52 21.18 9.86
C GLY A 93 5.48 20.06 8.81
N VAL A 94 5.65 20.43 7.55
CA VAL A 94 5.65 19.47 6.43
C VAL A 94 6.92 18.63 6.47
N ILE A 95 6.74 17.33 6.73
CA ILE A 95 7.85 16.35 6.82
C ILE A 95 8.05 15.55 5.54
N ASP A 96 7.01 15.43 4.75
CA ASP A 96 6.99 14.72 3.49
C ASP A 96 5.98 15.37 2.54
N GLU A 97 6.31 15.53 1.27
CA GLU A 97 5.46 16.19 0.30
C GLU A 97 5.62 15.54 -1.07
N ASP A 98 4.50 15.18 -1.68
CA ASP A 98 4.40 14.79 -3.07
C ASP A 98 3.60 15.84 -3.84
N LYS A 99 4.31 16.71 -4.55
CA LYS A 99 3.68 17.81 -5.30
C LYS A 99 2.93 17.33 -6.54
N GLU A 100 3.30 16.18 -7.10
CA GLU A 100 2.62 15.64 -8.28
C GLU A 100 1.25 15.10 -7.92
N PHE A 101 1.16 14.38 -6.81
CA PHE A 101 -0.10 13.82 -6.31
C PHE A 101 -0.86 14.74 -5.34
N GLY A 102 -0.32 15.92 -5.02
CA GLY A 102 -0.97 16.87 -4.12
C GLY A 102 -1.15 16.33 -2.71
N PHE A 103 -0.13 15.67 -2.19
CA PHE A 103 -0.16 15.04 -0.88
C PHE A 103 0.99 15.56 0.00
N ALA A 104 0.68 15.90 1.24
CA ALA A 104 1.69 16.28 2.22
C ALA A 104 1.40 15.66 3.58
N ARG A 105 2.47 15.33 4.30
CA ARG A 105 2.41 14.92 5.70
C ARG A 105 2.92 16.03 6.59
N VAL A 106 2.10 16.43 7.57
CA VAL A 106 2.43 17.46 8.55
C VAL A 106 2.57 16.82 9.91
N ALA A 107 3.72 17.02 10.56
CA ALA A 107 4.00 16.49 11.89
C ALA A 107 3.61 17.47 12.98
N GLU A 108 2.85 16.98 13.96
CA GLU A 108 2.48 17.69 15.18
C GLU A 108 2.91 16.90 16.43
N PRO A 109 3.23 17.57 17.55
CA PRO A 109 3.49 16.85 18.79
C PRO A 109 2.26 16.13 19.32
N LEU A 110 2.47 15.12 20.17
CA LEU A 110 1.37 14.46 20.90
C LEU A 110 0.84 15.36 22.03
N GLY A 111 1.70 16.13 22.67
CA GLY A 111 1.41 16.96 23.82
C GLY A 111 2.36 16.69 24.99
N ILE A 112 1.82 16.32 26.14
CA ILE A 112 2.62 15.96 27.33
C ILE A 112 2.80 14.44 27.41
N LEU A 113 4.04 14.01 27.60
CA LEU A 113 4.43 12.62 27.77
C LEU A 113 4.62 12.30 29.26
N ALA A 114 4.01 11.22 29.73
CA ALA A 114 4.29 10.62 31.03
C ALA A 114 5.43 9.61 30.88
N ALA A 115 6.58 9.83 31.49
CA ALA A 115 7.73 8.94 31.42
C ALA A 115 7.94 8.17 32.73
N VAL A 116 7.58 6.89 32.73
CA VAL A 116 7.91 5.99 33.84
C VAL A 116 9.32 5.43 33.64
N ILE A 117 10.19 5.59 34.63
CA ILE A 117 11.62 5.23 34.55
C ILE A 117 11.95 4.08 35.52
N PRO A 118 12.64 3.02 35.05
CA PRO A 118 13.01 1.87 35.88
C PRO A 118 14.27 2.13 36.73
N THR A 119 14.51 1.27 37.71
CA THR A 119 15.77 1.28 38.51
C THR A 119 16.98 0.76 37.75
N THR A 120 16.76 -0.13 36.80
CA THR A 120 17.83 -0.83 36.04
C THR A 120 18.64 0.10 35.14
N ASN A 121 17.97 1.07 34.51
CA ASN A 121 18.57 1.99 33.53
C ASN A 121 18.08 3.44 33.74
N PRO A 122 18.24 4.01 34.97
CA PRO A 122 17.54 5.25 35.30
C PRO A 122 18.01 6.45 34.48
N THR A 123 19.33 6.68 34.40
CA THR A 123 19.91 7.84 33.72
C THR A 123 19.78 7.75 32.21
N SER A 124 20.14 6.62 31.60
CA SER A 124 20.07 6.44 30.15
C SER A 124 18.63 6.49 29.63
N THR A 125 17.67 5.91 30.38
CA THR A 125 16.24 5.97 29.97
C THR A 125 15.70 7.40 30.08
N ALA A 126 16.06 8.15 31.11
CA ALA A 126 15.70 9.57 31.28
C ALA A 126 16.27 10.42 30.12
N ILE A 127 17.56 10.27 29.82
CA ILE A 127 18.21 10.94 28.67
C ILE A 127 17.49 10.62 27.38
N PHE A 128 17.29 9.34 27.09
CA PHE A 128 16.62 8.89 25.84
C PHE A 128 15.22 9.51 25.70
N LYS A 129 14.36 9.34 26.69
CA LYS A 129 12.97 9.79 26.65
C LYS A 129 12.85 11.32 26.54
N THR A 130 13.70 12.06 27.23
CA THR A 130 13.70 13.54 27.15
C THR A 130 14.21 14.03 25.82
N LEU A 131 15.23 13.39 25.24
CA LEU A 131 15.74 13.78 23.91
C LEU A 131 14.73 13.55 22.80
N ILE A 132 14.06 12.38 22.76
CA ILE A 132 13.03 12.15 21.73
C ILE A 132 11.79 13.01 21.94
N ALA A 133 11.46 13.38 23.19
CA ALA A 133 10.39 14.34 23.48
C ALA A 133 10.73 15.73 22.93
N LEU A 134 11.96 16.23 23.21
CA LEU A 134 12.42 17.52 22.68
C LEU A 134 12.43 17.54 21.15
N LYS A 135 12.96 16.49 20.50
CA LYS A 135 13.02 16.41 19.03
C LYS A 135 11.64 16.48 18.39
N THR A 136 10.59 16.05 19.10
CA THR A 136 9.21 16.01 18.63
C THR A 136 8.31 17.10 19.22
N ARG A 137 8.88 18.11 19.86
CA ARG A 137 8.18 19.25 20.50
C ARG A 137 7.17 18.84 21.57
N ASN A 138 7.35 17.69 22.20
CA ASN A 138 6.53 17.24 23.31
C ASN A 138 7.08 17.76 24.64
N GLY A 139 6.19 18.08 25.59
CA GLY A 139 6.52 18.22 26.98
C GLY A 139 6.65 16.85 27.64
N ILE A 140 7.46 16.74 28.69
CA ILE A 140 7.65 15.45 29.36
C ILE A 140 7.75 15.61 30.88
N ILE A 141 6.98 14.78 31.60
CA ILE A 141 7.10 14.64 33.06
C ILE A 141 7.56 13.24 33.39
N ILE A 142 8.58 13.17 34.24
CA ILE A 142 9.23 11.92 34.64
C ILE A 142 8.70 11.46 35.99
N SER A 143 8.25 10.21 36.06
CA SER A 143 8.00 9.49 37.30
C SER A 143 9.14 8.50 37.53
N PRO A 144 10.14 8.86 38.38
CA PRO A 144 11.27 7.99 38.64
C PRO A 144 10.89 6.87 39.61
N HIS A 145 11.62 5.76 39.52
CA HIS A 145 11.49 4.73 40.52
C HIS A 145 12.03 5.22 41.88
N PRO A 146 11.40 4.95 43.03
CA PRO A 146 11.83 5.46 44.36
C PRO A 146 13.30 5.20 44.71
N ARG A 147 13.89 4.09 44.23
CA ARG A 147 15.30 3.71 44.50
C ARG A 147 16.29 4.36 43.52
N ALA A 148 15.84 5.16 42.55
CA ALA A 148 16.69 5.78 41.52
C ALA A 148 16.26 7.24 41.28
N LYS A 149 15.57 7.85 42.21
CA LYS A 149 14.98 9.19 42.04
C LYS A 149 15.99 10.29 41.83
N LYS A 150 17.14 10.24 42.56
CA LYS A 150 18.16 11.30 42.51
C LYS A 150 18.92 11.30 41.18
N CYS A 151 19.41 10.14 40.73
CA CYS A 151 20.16 10.04 39.48
C CYS A 151 19.25 10.24 38.26
N THR A 152 17.98 9.84 38.34
CA THR A 152 16.98 10.11 37.29
C THR A 152 16.71 11.63 37.18
N ALA A 153 16.45 12.28 38.32
CA ALA A 153 16.21 13.72 38.39
C ALA A 153 17.43 14.53 37.86
N GLU A 154 18.65 14.12 38.24
CA GLU A 154 19.88 14.76 37.78
C GLU A 154 20.07 14.62 36.26
N ALA A 155 19.79 13.44 35.69
CA ALA A 155 19.83 13.26 34.23
C ALA A 155 18.82 14.16 33.52
N ALA A 156 17.60 14.28 34.02
CA ALA A 156 16.58 15.17 33.49
C ALA A 156 16.98 16.65 33.62
N ARG A 157 17.58 17.06 34.77
CA ARG A 157 18.06 18.40 35.02
C ARG A 157 19.14 18.81 34.01
N VAL A 158 20.11 17.95 33.75
CA VAL A 158 21.17 18.19 32.77
C VAL A 158 20.60 18.48 31.39
N VAL A 159 19.63 17.66 30.95
CA VAL A 159 18.97 17.85 29.67
C VAL A 159 18.15 19.14 29.62
N LEU A 160 17.35 19.40 30.66
CA LEU A 160 16.51 20.60 30.75
C LEU A 160 17.36 21.90 30.74
N GLU A 161 18.39 21.99 31.55
CA GLU A 161 19.22 23.20 31.61
C GLU A 161 19.91 23.53 30.29
N ALA A 162 20.37 22.48 29.57
CA ALA A 162 20.95 22.64 28.25
C ALA A 162 19.91 23.03 27.19
N ALA A 163 18.72 22.42 27.23
CA ALA A 163 17.62 22.73 26.34
C ALA A 163 17.15 24.19 26.52
N VAL A 164 16.91 24.61 27.75
CA VAL A 164 16.49 26.01 28.06
C VAL A 164 17.58 27.03 27.65
N LYS A 165 18.85 26.72 27.93
CA LYS A 165 19.96 27.58 27.46
C LYS A 165 20.02 27.68 25.93
N ALA A 166 19.60 26.68 25.22
CA ALA A 166 19.51 26.65 23.74
C ALA A 166 18.23 27.31 23.19
N GLY A 167 17.27 27.65 24.06
CA GLY A 167 16.07 28.40 23.75
C GLY A 167 14.76 27.62 23.95
N ALA A 168 14.77 26.46 24.58
CA ALA A 168 13.54 25.74 24.94
C ALA A 168 12.75 26.48 26.03
N PRO A 169 11.41 26.36 26.08
CA PRO A 169 10.63 26.95 27.15
C PRO A 169 11.01 26.40 28.53
N GLU A 170 11.03 27.26 29.54
CA GLU A 170 11.20 26.85 30.92
C GLU A 170 10.08 25.89 31.33
N GLY A 171 10.40 24.74 31.94
CA GLY A 171 9.43 23.75 32.39
C GLY A 171 8.97 22.74 31.34
N ILE A 172 9.62 22.67 30.15
CA ILE A 172 9.30 21.69 29.11
C ILE A 172 9.65 20.24 29.53
N ILE A 173 10.53 20.06 30.50
CA ILE A 173 10.86 18.80 31.15
C ILE A 173 10.67 18.99 32.65
N ASP A 174 9.98 18.08 33.31
CA ASP A 174 9.79 18.09 34.74
C ASP A 174 9.84 16.66 35.32
N TRP A 175 9.91 16.51 36.66
CA TRP A 175 10.03 15.23 37.35
C TRP A 175 9.45 15.26 38.75
N ILE A 176 8.97 14.14 39.25
CA ILE A 176 8.48 13.95 40.61
C ILE A 176 9.68 13.72 41.53
N ASP A 177 9.85 14.58 42.56
CA ASP A 177 10.96 14.48 43.51
C ASP A 177 10.74 13.41 44.58
N ILE A 178 9.49 13.21 45.00
CA ILE A 178 9.09 12.18 45.93
C ILE A 178 8.01 11.31 45.28
N PRO A 179 8.39 10.29 44.50
CA PRO A 179 7.44 9.48 43.75
C PRO A 179 6.58 8.61 44.66
N SER A 180 5.28 8.61 44.41
CA SER A 180 4.28 7.70 44.95
C SER A 180 3.48 7.01 43.85
N LEU A 181 2.81 5.92 44.20
CA LEU A 181 1.93 5.23 43.23
C LEU A 181 0.76 6.12 42.79
N GLU A 182 0.21 6.90 43.75
CA GLU A 182 -0.86 7.87 43.49
C GLU A 182 -0.45 8.91 42.45
N MET A 183 0.72 9.55 42.67
CA MET A 183 1.25 10.55 41.74
C MET A 183 1.59 9.95 40.36
N THR A 184 2.15 8.74 40.32
CA THR A 184 2.42 8.05 39.05
C THR A 184 1.11 7.76 38.28
N ASN A 185 0.07 7.32 38.97
CA ASN A 185 -1.25 7.11 38.35
C ASN A 185 -1.87 8.41 37.87
N LEU A 186 -1.73 9.50 38.64
CA LEU A 186 -2.19 10.83 38.23
C LEU A 186 -1.47 11.32 36.96
N VAL A 187 -0.17 11.17 36.88
CA VAL A 187 0.61 11.51 35.68
C VAL A 187 0.12 10.70 34.47
N MET A 188 -0.09 9.40 34.62
CA MET A 188 -0.61 8.56 33.53
C MET A 188 -2.01 8.96 33.08
N LYS A 189 -2.84 9.49 33.99
CA LYS A 189 -4.21 9.93 33.69
C LYS A 189 -4.25 11.29 32.99
N GLU A 190 -3.38 12.23 33.38
CA GLU A 190 -3.46 13.63 32.94
C GLU A 190 -2.62 13.92 31.66
N CYS A 191 -1.62 13.09 31.38
CA CYS A 191 -0.77 13.24 30.18
C CYS A 191 -1.44 12.72 28.91
N ASP A 192 -0.91 13.10 27.75
CA ASP A 192 -1.48 12.78 26.44
C ASP A 192 -0.98 11.43 25.90
N CYS A 193 0.23 11.00 26.32
CA CYS A 193 0.79 9.68 25.97
C CYS A 193 1.72 9.21 27.09
N ILE A 194 1.81 7.90 27.28
CA ILE A 194 2.62 7.27 28.34
C ILE A 194 3.77 6.49 27.73
N LEU A 195 5.00 6.78 28.18
CA LEU A 195 6.21 6.00 27.90
C LEU A 195 6.56 5.18 29.13
N ALA A 196 6.06 3.94 29.23
CA ALA A 196 6.24 3.10 30.43
C ALA A 196 7.39 2.11 30.22
N THR A 197 8.44 2.25 31.05
CA THR A 197 9.49 1.23 31.16
C THR A 197 9.54 0.76 32.60
N GLY A 198 9.17 -0.49 32.86
CA GLY A 198 9.05 -1.01 34.20
C GLY A 198 8.61 -2.46 34.25
N GLY A 199 8.36 -2.97 35.47
CA GLY A 199 7.83 -4.35 35.63
C GLY A 199 6.44 -4.53 35.02
N PRO A 200 5.98 -5.79 34.80
CA PRO A 200 4.72 -6.10 34.13
C PRO A 200 3.49 -5.42 34.72
N ALA A 201 3.43 -5.27 36.03
CA ALA A 201 2.32 -4.60 36.70
C ALA A 201 2.23 -3.11 36.34
N MET A 202 3.36 -2.41 36.24
CA MET A 202 3.43 -1.00 35.86
C MET A 202 3.03 -0.80 34.38
N VAL A 203 3.50 -1.68 33.51
CA VAL A 203 3.13 -1.66 32.07
C VAL A 203 1.63 -1.93 31.90
N LYS A 204 1.08 -2.88 32.65
CA LYS A 204 -0.37 -3.14 32.68
C LYS A 204 -1.16 -1.91 33.16
N SER A 205 -0.68 -1.24 34.21
CA SER A 205 -1.30 0.00 34.71
C SER A 205 -1.31 1.09 33.64
N ALA A 206 -0.20 1.28 32.90
CA ALA A 206 -0.11 2.24 31.81
C ALA A 206 -1.14 1.96 30.71
N TYR A 207 -1.25 0.72 30.24
CA TYR A 207 -2.26 0.34 29.24
C TYR A 207 -3.71 0.41 29.75
N SER A 208 -3.92 0.28 31.06
CA SER A 208 -5.25 0.37 31.69
C SER A 208 -5.67 1.79 32.03
N SER A 209 -4.82 2.80 31.81
CA SER A 209 -5.09 4.20 32.18
C SER A 209 -6.12 4.90 31.28
N GLY A 210 -6.47 4.31 30.12
CA GLY A 210 -7.32 4.95 29.12
C GLY A 210 -6.61 5.94 28.21
N LYS A 211 -5.28 6.09 28.33
CA LYS A 211 -4.45 6.95 27.48
C LYS A 211 -3.62 6.11 26.51
N PRO A 212 -3.21 6.67 25.36
CA PRO A 212 -2.21 6.05 24.51
C PRO A 212 -0.96 5.71 25.33
N ALA A 213 -0.49 4.48 25.23
CA ALA A 213 0.67 4.04 25.99
C ALA A 213 1.64 3.25 25.09
N LEU A 214 2.94 3.51 25.30
CA LEU A 214 4.06 2.80 24.70
C LEU A 214 4.80 2.11 25.85
N GLY A 215 4.37 0.92 26.21
CA GLY A 215 4.93 0.14 27.29
C GLY A 215 5.84 -0.97 26.76
N VAL A 216 6.81 -1.37 27.60
CA VAL A 216 7.73 -2.47 27.29
C VAL A 216 7.47 -3.62 28.25
N GLY A 217 7.25 -4.81 27.70
CA GLY A 217 7.10 -6.05 28.43
C GLY A 217 8.42 -6.55 29.03
N ALA A 218 8.34 -7.58 29.89
CA ALA A 218 9.50 -8.31 30.39
C ALA A 218 10.19 -9.08 29.24
N GLY A 219 11.51 -9.22 29.31
CA GLY A 219 12.29 -10.00 28.35
C GLY A 219 12.71 -11.36 28.92
N ASN A 220 12.52 -12.42 28.20
CA ASN A 220 13.06 -13.74 28.54
C ASN A 220 13.74 -14.34 27.29
N THR A 221 14.83 -13.71 26.88
CA THR A 221 15.53 -13.99 25.62
C THR A 221 16.18 -15.37 25.61
N PRO A 222 15.72 -16.33 24.78
CA PRO A 222 16.43 -17.55 24.49
C PRO A 222 17.47 -17.33 23.40
N ALA A 223 18.64 -17.98 23.54
CA ALA A 223 19.68 -18.04 22.50
C ALA A 223 19.90 -19.50 22.09
N ILE A 224 19.72 -19.79 20.80
CA ILE A 224 20.04 -21.11 20.23
C ILE A 224 21.49 -21.08 19.68
N ILE A 225 22.30 -22.09 20.00
CA ILE A 225 23.59 -22.36 19.38
C ILE A 225 23.44 -23.63 18.57
N ASP A 226 23.30 -23.46 17.24
CA ASP A 226 23.16 -24.54 16.26
C ASP A 226 24.50 -25.27 16.06
N GLU A 227 24.47 -26.54 15.63
CA GLU A 227 25.69 -27.32 15.33
C GLU A 227 26.65 -26.67 14.34
N SER A 228 26.13 -25.81 13.45
CA SER A 228 26.88 -25.07 12.43
C SER A 228 27.53 -23.79 12.92
N ALA A 229 27.24 -23.38 14.16
CA ALA A 229 27.67 -22.08 14.71
C ALA A 229 29.20 -22.02 14.91
N ASP A 230 29.76 -20.84 14.77
CA ASP A 230 31.08 -20.52 15.31
C ASP A 230 30.97 -20.43 16.83
N ILE A 231 31.47 -21.49 17.52
CA ILE A 231 31.39 -21.63 18.97
C ILE A 231 32.11 -20.47 19.69
N LEU A 232 33.27 -20.06 19.18
CA LEU A 232 34.06 -19.00 19.83
C LEU A 232 33.31 -17.65 19.76
N MET A 233 32.73 -17.33 18.61
CA MET A 233 31.94 -16.12 18.41
C MET A 233 30.66 -16.17 19.22
N ALA A 234 29.91 -17.28 19.20
CA ALA A 234 28.64 -17.43 19.92
C ALA A 234 28.83 -17.27 21.43
N VAL A 235 29.78 -18.02 22.02
CA VAL A 235 30.06 -17.95 23.47
C VAL A 235 30.57 -16.57 23.88
N ASN A 236 31.46 -15.97 23.08
CA ASN A 236 31.94 -14.62 23.36
C ASN A 236 30.80 -13.58 23.35
N SER A 237 29.95 -13.65 22.35
CA SER A 237 28.79 -12.76 22.20
C SER A 237 27.82 -12.88 23.39
N ILE A 238 27.50 -14.11 23.80
CA ILE A 238 26.60 -14.36 24.94
C ILE A 238 27.23 -13.88 26.25
N ILE A 239 28.52 -14.13 26.49
CA ILE A 239 29.20 -13.63 27.69
C ILE A 239 29.19 -12.10 27.70
N HIS A 240 29.56 -11.47 26.61
CA HIS A 240 29.59 -10.02 26.48
C HIS A 240 28.20 -9.43 26.73
N SER A 241 27.16 -9.98 26.16
CA SER A 241 25.78 -9.55 26.34
C SER A 241 25.29 -9.75 27.78
N LYS A 242 25.57 -10.91 28.38
CA LYS A 242 25.07 -11.29 29.70
C LYS A 242 25.80 -10.62 30.85
N THR A 243 27.04 -10.19 30.64
CA THR A 243 27.83 -9.46 31.65
C THR A 243 27.69 -7.95 31.53
N PHE A 244 27.21 -7.44 30.42
CA PHE A 244 27.02 -6.01 30.20
C PHE A 244 26.04 -5.46 31.24
N ASP A 245 26.51 -4.53 32.04
CA ASP A 245 25.83 -3.95 33.20
C ASP A 245 25.22 -5.03 34.14
N ASN A 246 25.95 -6.10 34.34
CA ASN A 246 25.51 -7.28 35.13
C ASN A 246 24.15 -7.88 34.64
N GLY A 247 23.93 -7.91 33.32
CA GLY A 247 22.76 -8.53 32.69
C GLY A 247 21.43 -7.78 32.85
N MET A 248 21.47 -6.48 33.11
CA MET A 248 20.27 -5.67 33.35
C MET A 248 19.56 -5.16 32.09
N ILE A 249 20.07 -5.39 30.88
CA ILE A 249 19.30 -5.10 29.69
C ILE A 249 18.27 -6.20 29.50
N CYS A 250 17.00 -5.82 29.35
CA CYS A 250 15.88 -6.77 29.18
C CYS A 250 16.01 -7.69 27.94
N ALA A 251 16.80 -7.29 26.95
CA ALA A 251 17.11 -8.11 25.78
C ALA A 251 18.24 -9.11 26.02
N SER A 252 18.95 -9.09 27.18
CA SER A 252 20.05 -10.02 27.43
C SER A 252 19.57 -11.46 27.50
N GLU A 253 20.40 -12.39 27.08
CA GLU A 253 20.12 -13.82 27.07
C GLU A 253 19.80 -14.33 28.47
N GLN A 254 18.68 -15.02 28.61
CA GLN A 254 18.27 -15.64 29.87
C GLN A 254 18.51 -17.15 29.86
N SER A 255 18.50 -17.74 28.65
CA SER A 255 18.68 -19.18 28.42
C SER A 255 19.53 -19.40 27.17
N VAL A 256 20.37 -20.43 27.21
CA VAL A 256 21.13 -20.89 26.04
C VAL A 256 20.73 -22.33 25.74
N ILE A 257 20.34 -22.60 24.50
CA ILE A 257 19.92 -23.92 24.04
C ILE A 257 20.96 -24.38 23.03
N VAL A 258 21.68 -25.45 23.34
CA VAL A 258 22.84 -25.90 22.57
C VAL A 258 22.59 -27.25 21.93
N ASP A 259 22.89 -27.39 20.64
CA ASP A 259 22.83 -28.67 19.94
C ASP A 259 23.71 -29.72 20.61
N ALA A 260 23.19 -30.94 20.75
CA ALA A 260 23.87 -32.04 21.41
C ALA A 260 25.27 -32.37 20.88
N LYS A 261 25.47 -32.15 19.59
CA LYS A 261 26.76 -32.46 18.91
C LYS A 261 27.89 -31.53 19.35
N ILE A 262 27.57 -30.29 19.70
CA ILE A 262 28.57 -29.28 20.09
C ILE A 262 28.50 -28.90 21.56
N TYR A 263 27.57 -29.50 22.33
CA TYR A 263 27.28 -29.14 23.73
C TYR A 263 28.54 -29.10 24.61
N ASP A 264 29.36 -30.15 24.56
CA ASP A 264 30.56 -30.25 25.41
C ASP A 264 31.62 -29.22 25.01
N ALA A 265 31.75 -28.93 23.70
CA ALA A 265 32.68 -27.91 23.22
C ALA A 265 32.22 -26.49 23.65
N VAL A 266 30.95 -26.19 23.56
CA VAL A 266 30.37 -24.92 24.03
C VAL A 266 30.56 -24.80 25.55
N LYS A 267 30.29 -25.84 26.31
CA LYS A 267 30.49 -25.88 27.76
C LYS A 267 31.94 -25.64 28.15
N ALA A 268 32.87 -26.27 27.44
CA ALA A 268 34.30 -26.08 27.66
C ALA A 268 34.74 -24.64 27.37
N GLU A 269 34.20 -24.02 26.32
CA GLU A 269 34.50 -22.65 25.95
C GLU A 269 33.95 -21.65 26.98
N PHE A 270 32.72 -21.82 27.51
CA PHE A 270 32.21 -21.03 28.61
C PHE A 270 33.09 -21.10 29.85
N LYS A 271 33.52 -22.32 30.20
CA LYS A 271 34.45 -22.52 31.35
C LYS A 271 35.79 -21.83 31.14
N ARG A 272 36.36 -21.99 29.96
CA ARG A 272 37.65 -21.36 29.55
C ARG A 272 37.59 -19.82 29.70
N ARG A 273 36.42 -19.23 29.47
CA ARG A 273 36.19 -17.77 29.56
C ARG A 273 35.75 -17.30 30.95
N GLY A 274 35.80 -18.15 31.98
CA GLY A 274 35.54 -17.75 33.34
C GLY A 274 34.07 -17.85 33.78
N CYS A 275 33.24 -18.67 33.11
CA CYS A 275 31.90 -18.98 33.57
C CYS A 275 31.93 -20.20 34.50
N TYR A 276 31.11 -20.19 35.55
CA TYR A 276 31.01 -21.25 36.53
C TYR A 276 29.77 -22.12 36.31
N PHE A 277 29.98 -23.43 36.11
CA PHE A 277 28.89 -24.38 35.99
C PHE A 277 28.53 -24.92 37.36
N LEU A 278 27.31 -24.65 37.81
CA LEU A 278 26.80 -25.07 39.12
C LEU A 278 26.71 -26.60 39.18
N LYS A 279 27.11 -27.15 40.32
CA LYS A 279 26.89 -28.59 40.68
C LYS A 279 25.43 -28.82 41.07
N LYS A 280 24.98 -30.07 41.10
CA LYS A 280 23.60 -30.43 41.36
C LYS A 280 23.04 -29.81 42.66
N ASP A 281 23.80 -29.84 43.74
CA ASP A 281 23.42 -29.24 45.04
C ASP A 281 23.47 -27.70 45.00
N GLU A 282 24.36 -27.14 44.21
CA GLU A 282 24.48 -25.69 44.03
C GLU A 282 23.34 -25.14 43.15
N ILE A 283 22.87 -25.88 42.17
CA ILE A 283 21.70 -25.50 41.34
C ILE A 283 20.49 -25.27 42.25
N GLU A 284 20.21 -26.18 43.22
CA GLU A 284 19.09 -26.04 44.12
C GLU A 284 19.19 -24.83 45.05
N LYS A 285 20.40 -24.45 45.45
CA LYS A 285 20.63 -23.24 46.25
C LYS A 285 20.41 -21.98 45.42
N VAL A 286 20.94 -21.91 44.20
CA VAL A 286 20.75 -20.78 43.31
C VAL A 286 19.30 -20.67 42.86
N ARG A 287 18.61 -21.76 42.59
CA ARG A 287 17.18 -21.81 42.27
C ARG A 287 16.34 -21.07 43.30
N LYS A 288 16.52 -21.40 44.60
CA LYS A 288 15.85 -20.74 45.73
C LYS A 288 16.24 -19.26 45.90
N THR A 289 17.33 -18.81 45.26
CA THR A 289 17.80 -17.45 45.32
C THR A 289 17.27 -16.60 44.17
N ILE A 290 16.97 -17.20 42.98
CA ILE A 290 16.44 -16.49 41.80
C ILE A 290 15.02 -16.00 42.04
N ILE A 291 14.12 -16.87 42.47
CA ILE A 291 12.70 -16.56 42.69
C ILE A 291 12.39 -16.70 44.19
N ILE A 292 11.77 -15.68 44.75
CA ILE A 292 11.31 -15.66 46.17
C ILE A 292 9.83 -15.29 46.14
N ASN A 293 8.99 -16.12 46.74
CA ASN A 293 7.53 -15.92 46.80
C ASN A 293 6.88 -15.68 45.42
N GLY A 294 7.36 -16.40 44.38
CA GLY A 294 6.83 -16.33 43.04
C GLY A 294 7.27 -15.09 42.24
N ALA A 295 8.19 -14.27 42.75
CA ALA A 295 8.69 -13.10 42.08
C ALA A 295 10.23 -13.11 42.00
N LEU A 296 10.78 -12.42 41.00
CA LEU A 296 12.23 -12.22 40.83
C LEU A 296 12.80 -11.57 42.11
N ASN A 297 13.84 -12.16 42.67
CA ASN A 297 14.54 -11.61 43.83
C ASN A 297 15.25 -10.30 43.49
N ALA A 298 14.75 -9.19 44.01
CA ALA A 298 15.31 -7.87 43.75
C ALA A 298 16.79 -7.71 44.23
N LYS A 299 17.27 -8.62 45.11
CA LYS A 299 18.65 -8.57 45.64
C LYS A 299 19.68 -9.12 44.64
N ILE A 300 19.27 -9.85 43.60
CA ILE A 300 20.22 -10.36 42.59
C ILE A 300 20.28 -9.47 41.35
N VAL A 301 19.30 -8.59 41.13
CA VAL A 301 19.21 -7.73 39.96
C VAL A 301 20.43 -6.81 39.86
N GLY A 302 21.17 -6.90 38.76
CA GLY A 302 22.35 -6.08 38.56
C GLY A 302 23.56 -6.36 39.43
N GLN A 303 23.56 -7.47 40.15
CA GLN A 303 24.67 -7.90 41.02
C GLN A 303 25.69 -8.76 40.25
N LYS A 304 26.95 -8.79 40.72
CA LYS A 304 27.99 -9.65 40.13
C LYS A 304 27.67 -11.12 40.39
N ALA A 305 28.14 -12.01 39.55
CA ALA A 305 27.94 -13.46 39.69
C ALA A 305 28.45 -14.00 41.06
N ALA A 306 29.61 -13.51 41.55
CA ALA A 306 30.16 -13.89 42.85
C ALA A 306 29.25 -13.47 44.01
N THR A 307 28.67 -12.26 43.99
CA THR A 307 27.70 -11.79 44.99
C THR A 307 26.44 -12.66 45.00
N ILE A 308 25.94 -13.07 43.86
CA ILE A 308 24.77 -13.93 43.75
C ILE A 308 25.09 -15.33 44.28
N ALA A 309 26.28 -15.85 44.00
CA ALA A 309 26.75 -17.13 44.54
C ALA A 309 26.85 -17.10 46.05
N GLU A 310 27.41 -16.01 46.61
CA GLU A 310 27.46 -15.81 48.06
C GLU A 310 26.06 -15.78 48.71
N LEU A 311 25.13 -15.02 48.13
CA LEU A 311 23.73 -15.01 48.59
C LEU A 311 23.07 -16.41 48.57
N ALA A 312 23.46 -17.27 47.60
CA ALA A 312 23.00 -18.64 47.50
C ALA A 312 23.78 -19.64 48.37
N GLY A 313 24.83 -19.18 49.04
CA GLY A 313 25.70 -20.06 49.84
C GLY A 313 26.55 -20.99 48.95
N VAL A 314 26.96 -20.50 47.77
CA VAL A 314 27.87 -21.19 46.84
C VAL A 314 29.19 -20.46 46.77
N LYS A 315 30.30 -21.19 46.83
CA LYS A 315 31.66 -20.61 46.74
C LYS A 315 32.13 -20.68 45.30
N VAL A 316 32.44 -19.48 44.74
CA VAL A 316 33.01 -19.33 43.39
C VAL A 316 34.21 -18.38 43.41
N ASP A 317 35.01 -18.39 42.39
CA ASP A 317 36.04 -17.39 42.17
C ASP A 317 35.42 -15.98 42.07
N PRO A 318 35.98 -14.96 42.77
CA PRO A 318 35.47 -13.58 42.66
C PRO A 318 35.47 -13.03 41.22
N ALA A 319 36.30 -13.57 40.34
CA ALA A 319 36.36 -13.22 38.91
C ALA A 319 35.32 -13.96 38.04
N THR A 320 34.48 -14.81 38.66
CA THR A 320 33.40 -15.52 37.93
C THR A 320 32.50 -14.57 37.20
N LYS A 321 32.34 -14.79 35.91
CA LYS A 321 31.56 -13.90 35.01
C LYS A 321 30.07 -14.21 35.05
N ILE A 322 29.71 -15.50 34.93
CA ILE A 322 28.32 -15.98 34.83
C ILE A 322 28.19 -17.28 35.64
N LEU A 323 27.08 -17.44 36.37
CA LEU A 323 26.66 -18.69 36.95
C LEU A 323 25.76 -19.41 35.96
N ILE A 324 26.15 -20.63 35.55
CA ILE A 324 25.40 -21.41 34.56
C ILE A 324 24.78 -22.63 35.26
N GLY A 325 23.44 -22.73 35.18
CA GLY A 325 22.69 -23.92 35.62
C GLY A 325 22.37 -24.79 34.42
N GLU A 326 22.84 -26.06 34.44
CA GLU A 326 22.41 -27.04 33.45
C GLU A 326 21.07 -27.59 33.90
N VAL A 327 20.00 -27.23 33.23
CA VAL A 327 18.62 -27.57 33.54
C VAL A 327 17.93 -28.21 32.34
N THR A 328 16.84 -28.95 32.60
CA THR A 328 16.13 -29.67 31.53
C THR A 328 14.72 -29.14 31.27
N SER A 329 14.06 -28.64 32.32
CA SER A 329 12.70 -28.11 32.21
C SER A 329 12.71 -26.68 31.66
N VAL A 330 11.83 -26.43 30.71
CA VAL A 330 11.59 -25.09 30.12
C VAL A 330 10.29 -24.47 30.64
N GLU A 331 9.66 -25.10 31.63
CA GLU A 331 8.40 -24.65 32.25
C GLU A 331 8.66 -23.61 33.35
N LEU A 332 7.69 -22.75 33.64
CA LEU A 332 7.77 -21.75 34.72
C LEU A 332 7.96 -22.33 36.14
N SER A 333 7.76 -23.62 36.32
CA SER A 333 8.12 -24.30 37.56
C SER A 333 9.64 -24.44 37.78
N GLU A 334 10.43 -24.15 36.72
CA GLU A 334 11.89 -24.08 36.75
C GLU A 334 12.33 -22.62 36.87
N GLU A 335 12.89 -22.23 37.98
CA GLU A 335 13.29 -20.86 38.28
C GLU A 335 14.36 -20.34 37.29
N PHE A 336 15.21 -21.23 36.78
CA PHE A 336 16.17 -20.86 35.74
C PHE A 336 15.53 -20.52 34.41
N ALA A 337 14.29 -20.91 34.16
CA ALA A 337 13.55 -20.58 32.94
C ALA A 337 13.01 -19.11 32.90
N HIS A 338 13.03 -18.45 34.04
CA HIS A 338 12.55 -17.05 34.18
C HIS A 338 13.57 -15.99 33.74
N GLU A 339 13.09 -14.75 33.57
CA GLU A 339 13.96 -13.58 33.48
C GLU A 339 14.69 -13.36 34.78
N LYS A 340 15.99 -13.09 34.73
CA LYS A 340 16.86 -13.01 35.91
C LYS A 340 17.52 -11.65 36.13
N LEU A 341 17.61 -10.81 35.07
CA LEU A 341 18.25 -9.47 35.07
C LEU A 341 19.59 -9.45 35.83
N SER A 342 20.38 -10.50 35.67
CA SER A 342 21.62 -10.75 36.38
C SER A 342 22.48 -11.74 35.60
N PRO A 343 23.80 -11.88 35.93
CA PRO A 343 24.70 -12.82 35.25
C PRO A 343 24.47 -14.27 35.73
N VAL A 344 23.20 -14.74 35.65
CA VAL A 344 22.78 -16.12 35.83
C VAL A 344 22.13 -16.60 34.57
N LEU A 345 22.53 -17.76 34.05
CA LEU A 345 22.15 -18.28 32.76
C LEU A 345 21.66 -19.74 32.89
N ALA A 346 20.56 -20.06 32.24
CA ALA A 346 20.15 -21.46 32.04
C ALA A 346 20.83 -22.04 30.81
N MET A 347 21.28 -23.30 30.86
CA MET A 347 21.83 -23.99 29.71
C MET A 347 21.09 -25.30 29.47
N TYR A 348 20.52 -25.43 28.28
CA TYR A 348 19.74 -26.57 27.83
C TYR A 348 20.47 -27.32 26.73
N LYS A 349 20.28 -28.66 26.72
CA LYS A 349 20.73 -29.51 25.62
C LYS A 349 19.56 -29.77 24.67
N SER A 350 19.72 -29.61 23.38
CA SER A 350 18.75 -29.96 22.34
C SER A 350 19.24 -31.15 21.50
N LYS A 351 18.33 -31.95 21.00
CA LYS A 351 18.63 -33.08 20.13
C LYS A 351 19.06 -32.62 18.75
N ASP A 352 18.37 -31.62 18.26
CA ASP A 352 18.50 -31.02 16.93
C ASP A 352 17.93 -29.60 16.93
N PHE A 353 17.92 -28.93 15.79
CA PHE A 353 17.40 -27.58 15.65
C PHE A 353 15.90 -27.49 15.96
N ALA A 354 15.10 -28.47 15.54
CA ALA A 354 13.64 -28.46 15.81
C ALA A 354 13.31 -28.55 17.30
N ASP A 355 14.04 -29.39 18.04
CA ASP A 355 13.93 -29.48 19.52
C ASP A 355 14.42 -28.19 20.19
N ALA A 356 15.51 -27.59 19.67
CA ALA A 356 16.00 -26.29 20.17
C ALA A 356 14.95 -25.18 19.99
N LEU A 357 14.35 -25.12 18.83
CA LEU A 357 13.33 -24.13 18.50
C LEU A 357 12.06 -24.31 19.36
N SER A 358 11.61 -25.55 19.56
CA SER A 358 10.47 -25.85 20.44
C SER A 358 10.74 -25.44 21.91
N LYS A 359 11.97 -25.64 22.40
CA LYS A 359 12.38 -25.15 23.71
C LYS A 359 12.39 -23.63 23.79
N ALA A 360 12.91 -22.95 22.76
CA ALA A 360 12.93 -21.49 22.70
C ALA A 360 11.51 -20.91 22.67
N GLU A 361 10.60 -21.48 21.86
CA GLU A 361 9.19 -21.09 21.85
C GLU A 361 8.53 -21.22 23.24
N ARG A 362 8.80 -22.32 23.94
CA ARG A 362 8.23 -22.54 25.28
C ARG A 362 8.78 -21.54 26.29
N LEU A 363 10.08 -21.23 26.27
CA LEU A 363 10.71 -20.26 27.16
C LEU A 363 10.13 -18.83 27.03
N ILE A 364 9.71 -18.42 25.84
CA ILE A 364 9.10 -17.09 25.66
C ILE A 364 7.62 -17.07 25.99
N ALA A 365 6.92 -18.21 25.96
CA ALA A 365 5.48 -18.29 26.10
C ALA A 365 4.95 -17.69 27.43
N ASP A 366 5.71 -17.82 28.49
CA ASP A 366 5.27 -17.45 29.82
C ASP A 366 5.93 -16.16 30.39
N GLY A 367 6.58 -15.34 29.52
CA GLY A 367 7.15 -14.09 30.02
C GLY A 367 8.06 -13.34 29.05
N GLY A 368 8.21 -13.80 27.81
CA GLY A 368 9.09 -13.18 26.80
C GLY A 368 8.45 -12.88 25.46
N TYR A 369 7.15 -13.09 25.31
CA TYR A 369 6.45 -12.84 24.06
C TYR A 369 6.66 -11.42 23.54
N GLY A 370 6.98 -11.35 22.25
CA GLY A 370 7.20 -10.11 21.52
C GLY A 370 8.55 -9.43 21.81
N HIS A 371 9.35 -9.92 22.79
CA HIS A 371 10.57 -9.20 23.15
C HIS A 371 11.73 -9.49 22.19
N THR A 372 12.62 -10.41 22.48
CA THR A 372 13.86 -10.67 21.74
C THR A 372 14.18 -12.16 21.76
N SER A 373 14.75 -12.67 20.66
CA SER A 373 15.34 -14.02 20.57
C SER A 373 16.61 -13.98 19.75
N SER A 374 17.52 -14.93 19.97
CA SER A 374 18.83 -14.98 19.35
C SER A 374 19.14 -16.36 18.78
N LEU A 375 19.81 -16.39 17.61
CA LEU A 375 20.24 -17.60 16.92
C LEU A 375 21.69 -17.43 16.51
N TYR A 376 22.55 -18.37 16.92
CA TYR A 376 23.93 -18.51 16.46
C TYR A 376 24.03 -19.69 15.50
N VAL A 377 24.43 -19.43 14.25
CA VAL A 377 24.35 -20.37 13.15
C VAL A 377 25.32 -19.96 12.04
N ASN A 378 25.71 -20.89 11.16
CA ASN A 378 26.38 -20.49 9.94
C ASN A 378 25.38 -19.79 9.01
N SER A 379 25.41 -18.46 8.95
CA SER A 379 24.44 -17.66 8.19
C SER A 379 24.57 -17.79 6.67
N VAL A 380 25.58 -18.45 6.16
CA VAL A 380 25.74 -18.70 4.72
C VAL A 380 25.07 -20.00 4.31
N THR A 381 25.30 -21.10 5.07
CA THR A 381 24.81 -22.44 4.72
C THR A 381 23.41 -22.74 5.25
N GLU A 382 22.99 -22.12 6.37
CA GLU A 382 21.77 -22.47 7.11
C GLU A 382 20.67 -21.40 6.96
N ARG A 383 20.47 -20.91 5.75
CA ARG A 383 19.43 -19.88 5.48
C ARG A 383 18.02 -20.35 5.83
N GLU A 384 17.73 -21.61 5.61
CA GLU A 384 16.42 -22.21 5.93
C GLU A 384 16.15 -22.20 7.44
N LYS A 385 17.14 -22.53 8.27
CA LYS A 385 17.00 -22.45 9.74
C LYS A 385 16.78 -21.01 10.22
N ILE A 386 17.44 -20.03 9.58
CA ILE A 386 17.22 -18.60 9.90
C ILE A 386 15.77 -18.20 9.53
N ALA A 387 15.27 -18.63 8.39
CA ALA A 387 13.91 -18.35 7.96
C ALA A 387 12.89 -19.02 8.91
N GLU A 388 13.06 -20.31 9.19
CA GLU A 388 12.18 -21.04 10.14
C GLU A 388 12.19 -20.41 11.54
N PHE A 389 13.36 -20.02 12.04
CA PHE A 389 13.48 -19.29 13.32
C PHE A 389 12.71 -17.96 13.28
N GLY A 390 12.83 -17.23 12.16
CA GLY A 390 12.13 -15.95 11.93
C GLY A 390 10.62 -16.09 11.90
N GLU A 391 10.11 -17.15 11.32
CA GLU A 391 8.67 -17.40 11.19
C GLU A 391 8.04 -17.90 12.51
N ARG A 392 8.74 -18.78 13.23
CA ARG A 392 8.19 -19.46 14.39
C ARG A 392 8.31 -18.67 15.69
N MET A 393 9.41 -17.93 15.88
CA MET A 393 9.64 -17.18 17.12
C MET A 393 8.74 -15.95 17.22
N LYS A 394 7.82 -15.96 18.16
CA LYS A 394 6.93 -14.82 18.45
C LYS A 394 7.65 -13.71 19.23
N THR A 395 8.70 -13.18 18.64
CA THR A 395 9.48 -12.05 19.16
C THR A 395 9.69 -10.99 18.07
N CYS A 396 9.67 -9.72 18.44
CA CYS A 396 9.79 -8.60 17.48
C CYS A 396 11.25 -8.31 17.06
N ARG A 397 12.21 -8.83 17.82
CA ARG A 397 13.65 -8.72 17.53
C ARG A 397 14.26 -10.11 17.46
N ILE A 398 14.64 -10.49 16.25
CA ILE A 398 15.31 -11.74 15.94
C ILE A 398 16.74 -11.42 15.56
N LEU A 399 17.68 -11.85 16.39
CA LEU A 399 19.08 -11.50 16.25
C LEU A 399 19.88 -12.74 15.83
N VAL A 400 20.59 -12.65 14.72
CA VAL A 400 21.43 -13.72 14.20
C VAL A 400 22.90 -13.35 14.41
N ASN A 401 23.66 -14.23 15.06
CA ASN A 401 25.09 -14.05 15.32
C ASN A 401 25.45 -12.72 16.01
N THR A 402 24.57 -12.23 16.88
CA THR A 402 24.66 -10.91 17.49
C THR A 402 24.41 -10.99 18.99
N PRO A 403 25.22 -10.33 19.84
CA PRO A 403 24.95 -10.19 21.27
C PRO A 403 23.59 -9.56 21.52
N ALA A 404 22.68 -10.24 22.26
CA ALA A 404 21.29 -9.83 22.29
C ALA A 404 21.04 -8.50 23.03
N SER A 405 21.79 -8.19 24.08
CA SER A 405 21.60 -6.97 24.84
C SER A 405 21.92 -5.70 24.02
N GLN A 406 23.04 -5.68 23.32
CA GLN A 406 23.45 -4.55 22.48
C GLN A 406 22.73 -4.55 21.13
N GLY A 407 22.53 -5.72 20.51
CA GLY A 407 21.82 -5.85 19.24
C GLY A 407 20.35 -5.46 19.34
N GLY A 408 19.69 -5.81 20.45
CA GLY A 408 18.26 -5.53 20.64
C GLY A 408 17.92 -4.05 20.81
N ILE A 409 18.81 -3.26 21.41
CA ILE A 409 18.62 -1.80 21.51
C ILE A 409 18.83 -1.06 20.18
N GLY A 410 19.43 -1.73 19.18
CA GLY A 410 19.58 -1.23 17.82
C GLY A 410 20.86 -0.44 17.55
N ASP A 411 21.22 -0.34 16.29
CA ASP A 411 22.25 0.52 15.70
C ASP A 411 23.72 0.25 16.09
N ILE A 412 24.01 -0.65 16.99
CA ILE A 412 25.41 -0.95 17.36
C ILE A 412 26.01 -1.99 16.39
N TYR A 413 25.25 -3.05 16.08
CA TYR A 413 25.69 -4.14 15.18
C TYR A 413 24.85 -4.23 13.91
N ASN A 414 23.65 -3.64 13.93
CA ASN A 414 22.68 -3.66 12.83
C ASN A 414 22.03 -2.28 12.68
N PHE A 415 22.51 -1.48 11.74
CA PHE A 415 22.04 -0.13 11.46
C PHE A 415 20.57 -0.05 10.96
N MET A 416 19.93 -1.17 10.69
CA MET A 416 18.53 -1.20 10.26
C MET A 416 17.55 -1.23 11.44
N LEU A 417 17.99 -1.61 12.65
CA LEU A 417 17.16 -1.50 13.84
C LEU A 417 17.25 -0.09 14.43
N THR A 418 16.10 0.52 14.67
CA THR A 418 16.05 1.85 15.29
C THR A 418 16.65 1.83 16.67
N PRO A 419 17.61 2.71 17.00
CA PRO A 419 18.17 2.80 18.33
C PRO A 419 17.13 3.27 19.34
N SER A 420 16.97 2.52 20.45
CA SER A 420 15.95 2.80 21.46
C SER A 420 16.28 2.15 22.79
N LEU A 421 15.78 2.76 23.87
CA LEU A 421 15.72 2.18 25.20
C LEU A 421 14.26 1.83 25.62
N THR A 422 13.36 1.78 24.65
CA THR A 422 11.97 1.36 24.81
C THR A 422 11.63 0.36 23.69
N LEU A 423 11.71 -0.92 24.00
CA LEU A 423 11.66 -2.03 23.05
C LEU A 423 10.25 -2.61 22.96
N GLY A 424 9.45 -2.16 22.00
CA GLY A 424 8.09 -2.62 21.81
C GLY A 424 7.99 -4.15 21.60
N CYS A 425 6.98 -4.79 22.16
CA CYS A 425 6.77 -6.24 22.09
C CYS A 425 5.54 -6.66 21.27
N GLY A 426 4.90 -5.72 20.58
CA GLY A 426 3.73 -5.97 19.75
C GLY A 426 2.55 -6.56 20.54
N SER A 427 1.54 -7.01 19.81
CA SER A 427 0.35 -7.63 20.39
C SER A 427 0.67 -8.90 21.17
N TRP A 428 1.72 -9.64 20.79
CA TRP A 428 2.18 -10.82 21.53
C TRP A 428 2.59 -10.49 22.97
N GLY A 429 3.27 -9.37 23.19
CA GLY A 429 3.64 -8.87 24.52
C GLY A 429 2.62 -7.93 25.15
N GLY A 430 1.41 -7.82 24.57
CA GLY A 430 0.37 -6.89 25.03
C GLY A 430 0.74 -5.41 24.85
N ASN A 431 1.55 -5.08 23.81
CA ASN A 431 2.02 -3.72 23.56
C ASN A 431 1.37 -3.13 22.31
N SER A 432 1.30 -1.79 22.24
CA SER A 432 0.78 -1.04 21.10
C SER A 432 1.73 -1.00 19.91
N VAL A 433 3.02 -1.29 20.11
CA VAL A 433 4.05 -1.23 19.05
C VAL A 433 4.93 -2.48 19.08
N SER A 434 5.33 -2.96 17.91
CA SER A 434 6.22 -4.10 17.72
C SER A 434 7.68 -3.69 17.43
N GLU A 435 7.91 -2.43 17.14
CA GLU A 435 9.24 -1.90 16.83
C GLU A 435 9.89 -1.19 18.02
N ASN A 436 11.17 -0.88 17.89
CA ASN A 436 11.87 -0.03 18.83
C ASN A 436 11.27 1.38 18.77
N VAL A 437 10.82 1.90 19.91
CA VAL A 437 10.15 3.20 20.01
C VAL A 437 11.13 4.33 19.72
N GLY A 438 10.72 5.24 18.83
CA GLY A 438 11.50 6.43 18.46
C GLY A 438 10.61 7.65 18.25
N ILE A 439 11.10 8.63 17.51
CA ILE A 439 10.37 9.89 17.24
C ILE A 439 9.07 9.68 16.47
N LYS A 440 8.99 8.63 15.61
CA LYS A 440 7.81 8.34 14.80
C LYS A 440 6.56 8.10 15.64
N GLN A 441 6.72 7.44 16.78
CA GLN A 441 5.61 7.13 17.70
C GLN A 441 5.19 8.32 18.57
N LEU A 442 5.96 9.43 18.53
CA LEU A 442 5.72 10.63 19.33
C LEU A 442 5.18 11.81 18.51
N LEU A 443 4.69 11.55 17.33
CA LEU A 443 4.11 12.54 16.42
C LEU A 443 2.71 12.14 16.00
N ASN A 444 1.81 13.12 15.96
CA ASN A 444 0.58 13.06 15.21
C ASN A 444 0.88 13.45 13.76
N ILE A 445 0.53 12.61 12.81
CA ILE A 445 0.73 12.90 11.39
C ILE A 445 -0.60 13.27 10.77
N LYS A 446 -0.71 14.53 10.31
CA LYS A 446 -1.83 15.02 9.52
C LYS A 446 -1.54 14.75 8.05
N ASN A 447 -2.48 14.16 7.34
CA ASN A 447 -2.42 14.02 5.89
C ASN A 447 -3.20 15.16 5.25
N VAL A 448 -2.51 16.00 4.47
CA VAL A 448 -3.11 17.04 3.64
C VAL A 448 -3.19 16.51 2.24
N ALA A 449 -4.40 16.32 1.74
CA ALA A 449 -4.65 15.84 0.38
C ALA A 449 -5.32 16.95 -0.42
N GLU A 450 -4.64 17.41 -1.46
CA GLU A 450 -5.13 18.46 -2.34
C GLU A 450 -5.67 17.86 -3.62
N ARG A 451 -6.84 18.30 -4.04
CA ARG A 451 -7.42 17.93 -5.33
C ARG A 451 -6.51 18.37 -6.47
N ARG A 452 -6.19 17.45 -7.39
CA ARG A 452 -5.37 17.72 -8.57
C ARG A 452 -6.17 17.55 -9.85
N GLU A 453 -6.00 18.49 -10.77
CA GLU A 453 -6.60 18.51 -12.11
C GLU A 453 -5.53 18.54 -13.22
N ASN A 454 -4.28 18.28 -12.89
CA ASN A 454 -3.13 18.39 -13.78
C ASN A 454 -2.73 17.07 -14.47
N MET A 455 -3.60 16.06 -14.46
CA MET A 455 -3.33 14.73 -15.01
C MET A 455 -4.17 14.43 -16.26
N LEU A 456 -4.56 15.46 -16.99
CA LEU A 456 -5.27 15.31 -18.25
C LEU A 456 -4.29 15.20 -19.39
N TRP A 457 -4.52 14.26 -20.29
CA TRP A 457 -3.78 14.08 -21.55
C TRP A 457 -4.70 13.57 -22.64
N PHE A 458 -4.28 13.71 -23.89
CA PHE A 458 -4.92 13.09 -25.04
C PHE A 458 -3.95 12.10 -25.68
N ARG A 459 -4.38 10.86 -25.90
CA ARG A 459 -3.59 9.81 -26.55
C ARG A 459 -4.34 9.25 -27.75
N ALA A 460 -3.61 9.04 -28.84
CA ALA A 460 -4.07 8.41 -30.07
C ALA A 460 -2.94 7.51 -30.60
N PRO A 461 -3.19 6.63 -31.59
CA PRO A 461 -2.14 5.92 -32.29
C PRO A 461 -1.05 6.86 -32.83
N GLU A 462 0.16 6.38 -32.93
CA GLU A 462 1.29 7.16 -33.50
C GLU A 462 0.97 7.65 -34.92
N LYS A 463 0.21 6.81 -35.67
CA LYS A 463 -0.17 7.10 -37.06
C LYS A 463 -1.56 6.55 -37.37
N VAL A 464 -2.34 7.37 -38.09
CA VAL A 464 -3.64 6.97 -38.62
C VAL A 464 -3.65 7.24 -40.13
N TYR A 465 -3.73 6.16 -40.94
CA TYR A 465 -4.00 6.26 -42.38
C TYR A 465 -5.50 6.33 -42.63
N PHE A 466 -5.95 7.27 -43.41
CA PHE A 466 -7.39 7.45 -43.67
C PHE A 466 -7.62 7.98 -45.08
N LYS A 467 -7.78 7.11 -45.98
CA LYS A 467 -8.31 7.37 -47.33
C LYS A 467 -8.59 6.07 -48.04
N ARG A 468 -9.58 6.02 -48.90
CA ARG A 468 -9.83 4.86 -49.74
C ARG A 468 -8.58 4.48 -50.54
N GLY A 469 -8.19 3.21 -50.49
CA GLY A 469 -6.98 2.69 -51.12
C GLY A 469 -5.67 2.99 -50.38
N CYS A 470 -5.71 3.41 -49.11
CA CYS A 470 -4.50 3.69 -48.33
C CYS A 470 -3.84 2.42 -47.77
N LEU A 471 -4.53 1.31 -47.67
CA LEU A 471 -4.02 0.07 -47.07
C LEU A 471 -2.71 -0.42 -47.74
N PRO A 472 -2.61 -0.59 -49.06
CA PRO A 472 -1.36 -1.01 -49.70
C PRO A 472 -0.18 -0.03 -49.45
N VAL A 473 -0.48 1.28 -49.37
CA VAL A 473 0.53 2.32 -49.12
C VAL A 473 1.05 2.25 -47.71
N ALA A 474 0.15 2.10 -46.74
CA ALA A 474 0.51 1.94 -45.33
C ALA A 474 1.38 0.69 -45.10
N LEU A 475 1.09 -0.41 -45.79
CA LEU A 475 1.85 -1.66 -45.66
C LEU A 475 3.28 -1.57 -46.21
N GLU A 476 3.55 -0.66 -47.18
CA GLU A 476 4.92 -0.43 -47.68
C GLU A 476 5.84 0.09 -46.57
N GLU A 477 5.33 0.85 -45.63
CA GLU A 477 6.13 1.32 -44.49
C GLU A 477 6.73 0.17 -43.67
N LEU A 478 6.05 -0.98 -43.59
CA LEU A 478 6.56 -2.14 -42.85
C LEU A 478 7.93 -2.57 -43.35
N ARG A 479 8.13 -2.54 -44.69
CA ARG A 479 9.44 -2.85 -45.31
C ARG A 479 10.34 -1.62 -45.31
N ASP A 480 9.86 -0.51 -45.84
CA ASP A 480 10.70 0.61 -46.31
C ASP A 480 11.15 1.53 -45.18
N VAL A 481 10.36 1.60 -44.09
CA VAL A 481 10.61 2.47 -42.93
C VAL A 481 10.94 1.66 -41.68
N MET A 482 10.13 0.64 -41.41
CA MET A 482 10.19 -0.10 -40.13
C MET A 482 11.05 -1.37 -40.20
N ASN A 483 11.45 -1.80 -41.42
CA ASN A 483 12.24 -3.02 -41.65
C ASN A 483 11.63 -4.31 -41.03
N LYS A 484 10.30 -4.43 -41.00
CA LYS A 484 9.58 -5.60 -40.47
C LYS A 484 9.74 -6.79 -41.43
N LYS A 485 9.79 -8.01 -40.84
CA LYS A 485 10.07 -9.24 -41.59
C LYS A 485 9.00 -10.30 -41.44
N LYS A 486 8.30 -10.32 -40.31
CA LYS A 486 7.34 -11.36 -39.96
C LYS A 486 6.04 -10.72 -39.45
N VAL A 487 4.96 -10.91 -40.18
CA VAL A 487 3.63 -10.36 -39.83
C VAL A 487 2.69 -11.47 -39.38
N PHE A 488 2.04 -11.29 -38.25
CA PHE A 488 0.96 -12.17 -37.80
C PHE A 488 -0.39 -11.46 -38.00
N ILE A 489 -1.24 -12.04 -38.81
CA ILE A 489 -2.56 -11.49 -39.14
C ILE A 489 -3.60 -12.15 -38.22
N VAL A 490 -4.42 -11.35 -37.53
CA VAL A 490 -5.55 -11.82 -36.70
C VAL A 490 -6.84 -11.35 -37.29
N THR A 491 -7.79 -12.28 -37.49
CA THR A 491 -9.11 -11.97 -38.05
C THR A 491 -10.14 -13.00 -37.59
N ASP A 492 -11.40 -12.82 -37.95
CA ASP A 492 -12.44 -13.81 -37.76
C ASP A 492 -12.59 -14.75 -38.98
N THR A 493 -13.26 -15.87 -38.77
CA THR A 493 -13.46 -16.92 -39.80
C THR A 493 -14.23 -16.38 -41.02
N PHE A 494 -15.24 -15.52 -40.80
CA PHE A 494 -16.07 -15.00 -41.92
C PHE A 494 -15.23 -14.12 -42.83
N LEU A 495 -14.48 -13.18 -42.30
CA LEU A 495 -13.62 -12.26 -43.05
C LEU A 495 -12.51 -13.01 -43.79
N PHE A 496 -11.92 -14.02 -43.18
CA PHE A 496 -10.92 -14.88 -43.80
C PHE A 496 -11.49 -15.63 -45.01
N GLN A 497 -12.62 -16.32 -44.84
CA GLN A 497 -13.25 -17.10 -45.89
C GLN A 497 -13.76 -16.24 -47.06
N ASN A 498 -14.14 -14.99 -46.76
CA ASN A 498 -14.62 -14.05 -47.80
C ASN A 498 -13.49 -13.18 -48.38
N GLY A 499 -12.23 -13.49 -48.11
CA GLY A 499 -11.07 -12.94 -48.79
C GLY A 499 -10.66 -11.50 -48.36
N TYR A 500 -11.15 -11.00 -47.21
CA TYR A 500 -10.76 -9.67 -46.70
C TYR A 500 -9.27 -9.57 -46.31
N THR A 501 -8.67 -10.68 -45.92
CA THR A 501 -7.24 -10.75 -45.61
C THR A 501 -6.37 -10.84 -46.87
N LYS A 502 -6.95 -11.19 -48.04
CA LYS A 502 -6.17 -11.46 -49.25
C LYS A 502 -5.42 -10.24 -49.75
N SER A 503 -6.01 -9.08 -49.68
CA SER A 503 -5.32 -7.82 -50.10
C SER A 503 -4.09 -7.53 -49.24
N VAL A 504 -4.15 -7.87 -47.98
CA VAL A 504 -3.01 -7.74 -47.03
C VAL A 504 -1.96 -8.79 -47.34
N SER A 505 -2.35 -10.06 -47.41
CA SER A 505 -1.43 -11.18 -47.69
C SER A 505 -0.70 -11.00 -49.04
N ASP A 506 -1.44 -10.71 -50.10
CA ASP A 506 -0.86 -10.48 -51.45
C ASP A 506 0.15 -9.30 -51.42
N LYS A 507 -0.15 -8.25 -50.65
CA LYS A 507 0.78 -7.10 -50.51
C LYS A 507 2.03 -7.48 -49.70
N LEU A 508 1.87 -8.22 -48.61
CA LEU A 508 3.00 -8.72 -47.82
C LEU A 508 3.92 -9.62 -48.65
N ASP A 509 3.34 -10.52 -49.47
CA ASP A 509 4.10 -11.35 -50.43
C ASP A 509 4.92 -10.52 -51.41
N GLN A 510 4.30 -9.47 -51.99
CA GLN A 510 4.98 -8.53 -52.91
C GLN A 510 6.13 -7.81 -52.20
N LEU A 511 5.98 -7.52 -50.90
CA LEU A 511 7.01 -6.87 -50.07
C LEU A 511 8.11 -7.84 -49.57
N GLY A 512 7.93 -9.16 -49.78
CA GLY A 512 8.82 -10.21 -49.30
C GLY A 512 8.78 -10.39 -47.80
N ILE A 513 7.64 -10.06 -47.15
CA ILE A 513 7.42 -10.20 -45.72
C ILE A 513 6.71 -11.52 -45.44
N VAL A 514 7.29 -12.36 -44.62
CA VAL A 514 6.68 -13.65 -44.21
C VAL A 514 5.50 -13.38 -43.32
N HIS A 515 4.37 -14.09 -43.56
CA HIS A 515 3.19 -13.87 -42.76
C HIS A 515 2.48 -15.20 -42.38
N GLN A 516 1.74 -15.16 -41.28
CA GLN A 516 0.86 -16.22 -40.82
C GLN A 516 -0.47 -15.63 -40.38
N THR A 517 -1.57 -16.32 -40.67
CA THR A 517 -2.93 -15.85 -40.31
C THR A 517 -3.55 -16.74 -39.25
N PHE A 518 -4.12 -16.11 -38.21
CA PHE A 518 -5.02 -16.69 -37.23
C PHE A 518 -6.44 -16.20 -37.52
N SER A 519 -7.34 -17.11 -37.87
CA SER A 519 -8.71 -16.77 -38.31
C SER A 519 -9.81 -17.37 -37.42
N ASP A 520 -9.46 -17.86 -36.22
CA ASP A 520 -10.37 -18.54 -35.31
C ASP A 520 -10.85 -17.59 -34.19
N VAL A 521 -11.20 -16.35 -34.54
CA VAL A 521 -11.78 -15.42 -33.58
C VAL A 521 -13.30 -15.46 -33.67
N ALA A 522 -13.96 -15.79 -32.54
CA ALA A 522 -15.41 -15.78 -32.43
C ALA A 522 -15.97 -14.34 -32.32
N PRO A 523 -17.26 -14.11 -32.61
CA PRO A 523 -17.90 -12.81 -32.43
C PRO A 523 -17.81 -12.27 -30.99
N ASP A 524 -17.82 -13.16 -29.98
CA ASP A 524 -17.47 -12.88 -28.61
C ASP A 524 -16.11 -13.52 -28.32
N PRO A 525 -14.99 -12.78 -28.37
CA PRO A 525 -13.67 -13.37 -28.25
C PRO A 525 -13.42 -13.92 -26.86
N THR A 526 -12.82 -15.11 -26.79
CA THR A 526 -12.60 -15.81 -25.54
C THR A 526 -11.13 -15.76 -25.11
N LEU A 527 -10.90 -15.86 -23.82
CA LEU A 527 -9.55 -15.89 -23.26
C LEU A 527 -8.75 -17.10 -23.79
N ASN A 528 -9.41 -18.27 -23.99
CA ASN A 528 -8.75 -19.44 -24.53
C ASN A 528 -8.34 -19.24 -26.01
N SER A 529 -9.17 -18.59 -26.81
CA SER A 529 -8.82 -18.23 -28.18
C SER A 529 -7.62 -17.28 -28.23
N ALA A 530 -7.58 -16.28 -27.32
CA ALA A 530 -6.46 -15.36 -27.21
C ALA A 530 -5.15 -16.05 -26.78
N LYS A 531 -5.21 -16.96 -25.80
CA LYS A 531 -4.06 -17.77 -25.38
C LYS A 531 -3.51 -18.63 -26.53
N LYS A 532 -4.40 -19.28 -27.30
CA LYS A 532 -4.05 -20.10 -28.46
C LYS A 532 -3.35 -19.27 -29.57
N GLY A 533 -3.89 -18.08 -29.85
CA GLY A 533 -3.24 -17.15 -30.77
C GLY A 533 -1.86 -16.71 -30.31
N ALA A 534 -1.71 -16.39 -29.02
CA ALA A 534 -0.42 -16.00 -28.43
C ALA A 534 0.62 -17.15 -28.47
N GLU A 535 0.20 -18.42 -28.31
CA GLU A 535 1.08 -19.59 -28.47
C GLU A 535 1.58 -19.73 -29.91
N LEU A 536 0.71 -19.50 -30.89
CA LEU A 536 1.11 -19.49 -32.31
C LEU A 536 2.06 -18.30 -32.59
N MET A 537 1.82 -17.13 -32.03
CA MET A 537 2.76 -16.00 -32.13
C MET A 537 4.13 -16.34 -31.53
N ARG A 538 4.19 -17.01 -30.38
CA ARG A 538 5.47 -17.44 -29.79
C ARG A 538 6.24 -18.41 -30.68
N SER A 539 5.53 -19.26 -31.41
CA SER A 539 6.15 -20.20 -32.34
C SER A 539 6.60 -19.54 -33.65
N PHE A 540 5.86 -18.53 -34.10
CA PHE A 540 6.14 -17.80 -35.35
C PHE A 540 7.13 -16.64 -35.14
N GLU A 541 7.16 -16.02 -33.95
CA GLU A 541 7.95 -14.84 -33.58
C GLU A 541 7.75 -13.64 -34.50
N PRO A 542 6.51 -13.09 -34.59
CA PRO A 542 6.26 -11.91 -35.41
C PRO A 542 6.90 -10.66 -34.83
N ASP A 543 7.36 -9.77 -35.72
CA ASP A 543 7.79 -8.40 -35.38
C ASP A 543 6.72 -7.34 -35.71
N CYS A 544 5.57 -7.79 -36.27
CA CYS A 544 4.39 -6.98 -36.49
C CYS A 544 3.12 -7.85 -36.40
N ILE A 545 2.07 -7.29 -35.81
CA ILE A 545 0.72 -7.89 -35.72
C ILE A 545 -0.23 -7.00 -36.49
N ILE A 546 -1.07 -7.57 -37.35
CA ILE A 546 -2.12 -6.85 -38.06
C ILE A 546 -3.48 -7.47 -37.70
N ALA A 547 -4.31 -6.71 -36.97
CA ALA A 547 -5.67 -7.08 -36.66
C ALA A 547 -6.63 -6.56 -37.73
N ILE A 548 -7.36 -7.44 -38.41
CA ILE A 548 -8.31 -7.09 -39.48
C ILE A 548 -9.70 -7.53 -39.04
N GLY A 549 -10.62 -6.57 -38.88
CA GLY A 549 -12.01 -6.94 -38.53
C GLY A 549 -12.76 -5.83 -37.80
N GLY A 550 -13.80 -6.25 -37.08
CA GLY A 550 -14.51 -5.40 -36.11
C GLY A 550 -13.85 -5.44 -34.74
N GLY A 551 -14.58 -4.96 -33.74
CA GLY A 551 -14.10 -4.93 -32.36
C GLY A 551 -13.58 -6.26 -31.85
N SER A 552 -14.31 -7.36 -32.10
CA SER A 552 -13.96 -8.71 -31.61
C SER A 552 -12.57 -9.18 -32.07
N ALA A 553 -12.25 -9.00 -33.36
CA ALA A 553 -10.97 -9.41 -33.91
C ALA A 553 -9.82 -8.54 -33.34
N MET A 554 -10.05 -7.23 -33.17
CA MET A 554 -9.07 -6.31 -32.62
C MET A 554 -8.86 -6.56 -31.13
N ASP A 555 -9.92 -6.78 -30.36
CA ASP A 555 -9.86 -7.04 -28.93
C ASP A 555 -9.11 -8.35 -28.63
N ALA A 556 -9.42 -9.42 -29.39
CA ALA A 556 -8.67 -10.68 -29.31
C ALA A 556 -7.18 -10.46 -29.63
N ALA A 557 -6.87 -9.71 -30.69
CA ALA A 557 -5.50 -9.45 -31.12
C ALA A 557 -4.71 -8.64 -30.07
N LYS A 558 -5.34 -7.65 -29.41
CA LYS A 558 -4.72 -6.88 -28.33
C LYS A 558 -4.33 -7.79 -27.14
N ILE A 559 -5.21 -8.70 -26.75
CA ILE A 559 -4.92 -9.65 -25.67
C ILE A 559 -3.84 -10.66 -26.10
N MET A 560 -3.90 -11.16 -27.34
CA MET A 560 -2.84 -12.00 -27.92
C MET A 560 -1.49 -11.30 -27.89
N TRP A 561 -1.46 -10.02 -28.23
CA TRP A 561 -0.27 -9.18 -28.22
C TRP A 561 0.36 -9.10 -26.82
N VAL A 562 -0.45 -8.79 -25.78
CA VAL A 562 0.03 -8.78 -24.39
C VAL A 562 0.60 -10.14 -24.00
N LEU A 563 -0.15 -11.22 -24.20
CA LEU A 563 0.27 -12.57 -23.83
C LEU A 563 1.47 -13.09 -24.64
N TYR A 564 1.70 -12.55 -25.84
CA TYR A 564 2.88 -12.83 -26.66
C TYR A 564 4.13 -12.11 -26.13
N GLU A 565 4.05 -10.82 -25.85
CA GLU A 565 5.18 -10.05 -25.37
C GLU A 565 5.52 -10.36 -23.91
N HIS A 566 4.48 -10.57 -23.07
CA HIS A 566 4.57 -10.74 -21.62
C HIS A 566 3.80 -11.98 -21.15
N PRO A 567 4.34 -13.19 -21.40
CA PRO A 567 3.67 -14.43 -21.00
C PRO A 567 3.56 -14.63 -19.48
N GLU A 568 4.29 -13.86 -18.70
CA GLU A 568 4.27 -13.87 -17.22
C GLU A 568 3.08 -13.13 -16.60
N VAL A 569 2.35 -12.33 -17.40
CA VAL A 569 1.26 -11.49 -16.88
C VAL A 569 0.04 -12.31 -16.52
N ASP A 570 -0.52 -12.07 -15.34
CA ASP A 570 -1.82 -12.63 -14.94
C ASP A 570 -2.98 -11.86 -15.55
N PHE A 571 -3.91 -12.60 -16.18
CA PHE A 571 -5.07 -12.00 -16.83
C PHE A 571 -5.97 -11.25 -15.83
N TYR A 572 -6.18 -11.81 -14.63
CA TYR A 572 -7.10 -11.23 -13.66
C TYR A 572 -6.54 -9.96 -12.99
N ASP A 573 -5.23 -9.83 -12.92
CA ASP A 573 -4.58 -8.59 -12.51
C ASP A 573 -4.83 -7.47 -13.51
N MET A 574 -4.73 -7.78 -14.82
CA MET A 574 -5.08 -6.84 -15.90
C MET A 574 -6.56 -6.44 -15.90
N ALA A 575 -7.43 -7.39 -15.53
CA ALA A 575 -8.89 -7.21 -15.51
C ALA A 575 -9.40 -6.48 -14.25
N MET A 576 -8.51 -6.05 -13.34
CA MET A 576 -8.90 -5.32 -12.13
C MET A 576 -9.69 -4.05 -12.46
N ARG A 577 -10.79 -3.84 -11.73
CA ARG A 577 -11.58 -2.59 -11.84
C ARG A 577 -10.79 -1.39 -11.37
N PHE A 578 -11.03 -0.24 -11.98
CA PHE A 578 -10.43 1.04 -11.65
C PHE A 578 -11.47 2.16 -11.83
N MET A 579 -11.28 3.26 -11.11
CA MET A 579 -12.12 4.46 -11.27
C MET A 579 -11.59 5.38 -12.37
N ASP A 580 -10.28 5.44 -12.55
CA ASP A 580 -9.59 6.25 -13.55
C ASP A 580 -8.39 5.46 -14.09
N ILE A 581 -8.37 5.20 -15.39
CA ILE A 581 -7.29 4.46 -16.08
C ILE A 581 -5.90 5.06 -15.83
N ARG A 582 -5.81 6.35 -15.53
CA ARG A 582 -4.57 7.06 -15.25
C ARG A 582 -4.02 6.80 -13.84
N LYS A 583 -4.83 6.21 -12.96
CA LYS A 583 -4.52 5.98 -11.53
C LYS A 583 -4.74 4.51 -11.13
N ARG A 584 -4.34 3.59 -11.98
CA ARG A 584 -4.52 2.15 -11.71
C ARG A 584 -3.58 1.65 -10.61
N VAL A 585 -4.06 0.69 -9.87
CA VAL A 585 -3.25 -0.09 -8.91
C VAL A 585 -2.32 -1.06 -9.65
N TYR A 586 -2.83 -1.71 -10.72
CA TYR A 586 -2.04 -2.58 -11.59
C TYR A 586 -1.42 -1.76 -12.73
N THR A 587 -0.13 -1.92 -12.93
CA THR A 587 0.60 -1.30 -14.04
C THR A 587 0.78 -2.33 -15.14
N PHE A 588 0.26 -2.04 -16.33
CA PHE A 588 0.51 -2.85 -17.52
C PHE A 588 1.99 -2.78 -17.91
N PRO A 589 2.54 -3.86 -18.47
CA PRO A 589 3.88 -3.84 -18.99
C PRO A 589 4.00 -2.91 -20.21
N GLU A 590 5.22 -2.50 -20.52
CA GLU A 590 5.49 -1.75 -21.76
C GLU A 590 5.28 -2.67 -22.97
N MET A 591 4.52 -2.16 -23.98
CA MET A 591 4.15 -2.92 -25.17
C MET A 591 4.88 -2.39 -26.41
N GLY A 592 5.05 -3.26 -27.40
CA GLY A 592 5.63 -2.89 -28.69
C GLY A 592 7.13 -3.17 -28.82
N GLU A 593 7.75 -3.82 -27.84
CA GLU A 593 9.17 -4.21 -27.93
C GLU A 593 9.39 -5.35 -28.93
N LYS A 594 8.50 -6.36 -28.93
CA LYS A 594 8.61 -7.51 -29.83
C LYS A 594 7.86 -7.29 -31.14
N ALA A 595 6.65 -6.74 -31.08
CA ALA A 595 5.80 -6.59 -32.25
C ALA A 595 5.09 -5.25 -32.29
N TYR A 596 5.15 -4.58 -33.45
CA TYR A 596 4.38 -3.38 -33.76
C TYR A 596 2.93 -3.76 -34.06
N PHE A 597 1.94 -3.06 -33.48
CA PHE A 597 0.53 -3.44 -33.61
C PHE A 597 -0.21 -2.50 -34.57
N ILE A 598 -0.82 -3.07 -35.59
CA ILE A 598 -1.63 -2.37 -36.60
C ILE A 598 -3.07 -2.87 -36.54
N ALA A 599 -4.03 -1.94 -36.57
CA ALA A 599 -5.45 -2.24 -36.61
C ALA A 599 -6.10 -1.74 -37.91
N VAL A 600 -6.86 -2.62 -38.57
CA VAL A 600 -7.55 -2.37 -39.85
C VAL A 600 -9.04 -2.68 -39.68
N PRO A 601 -9.91 -1.68 -39.45
CA PRO A 601 -11.34 -1.89 -39.26
C PRO A 601 -12.05 -2.26 -40.54
N THR A 602 -13.02 -3.18 -40.42
CA THR A 602 -13.95 -3.59 -41.51
C THR A 602 -15.38 -3.11 -41.27
N SER A 603 -15.60 -2.40 -40.18
CA SER A 603 -16.86 -1.76 -39.78
C SER A 603 -16.59 -0.33 -39.29
N ALA A 604 -17.58 0.54 -39.46
CA ALA A 604 -17.50 1.93 -39.05
C ALA A 604 -18.34 2.14 -37.77
N GLY A 605 -17.80 1.81 -36.60
CA GLY A 605 -18.57 1.91 -35.35
C GLY A 605 -17.72 1.83 -34.08
N THR A 606 -17.10 0.69 -33.81
CA THR A 606 -16.48 0.40 -32.52
C THR A 606 -15.28 1.30 -32.15
N GLY A 607 -14.56 1.81 -33.13
CA GLY A 607 -13.35 2.61 -32.89
C GLY A 607 -12.20 1.85 -32.22
N SER A 608 -12.27 0.49 -32.13
CA SER A 608 -11.25 -0.30 -31.44
C SER A 608 -9.84 -0.11 -32.01
N GLU A 609 -9.72 0.30 -33.25
CA GLU A 609 -8.45 0.62 -33.91
C GLU A 609 -7.70 1.81 -33.31
N VAL A 610 -8.38 2.65 -32.54
CA VAL A 610 -7.81 3.85 -31.89
C VAL A 610 -8.11 3.92 -30.40
N THR A 611 -8.50 2.80 -29.80
CA THR A 611 -8.86 2.77 -28.37
C THR A 611 -7.95 1.86 -27.54
N PRO A 612 -7.76 2.17 -26.25
CA PRO A 612 -6.96 1.39 -25.32
C PRO A 612 -7.78 0.26 -24.65
N PHE A 613 -8.89 -0.17 -25.26
CA PHE A 613 -9.82 -1.12 -24.68
C PHE A 613 -9.77 -2.47 -25.40
N ALA A 614 -10.05 -3.53 -24.65
CA ALA A 614 -10.32 -4.87 -25.19
C ALA A 614 -11.32 -5.59 -24.28
N VAL A 615 -12.39 -6.15 -24.87
CA VAL A 615 -13.38 -6.94 -24.13
C VAL A 615 -13.17 -8.40 -24.45
N ILE A 616 -12.96 -9.23 -23.42
CA ILE A 616 -12.71 -10.66 -23.58
C ILE A 616 -13.63 -11.45 -22.64
N THR A 617 -14.13 -12.59 -23.11
CA THR A 617 -14.95 -13.51 -22.31
C THR A 617 -14.06 -14.57 -21.69
N ASP A 618 -14.10 -14.71 -20.39
CA ASP A 618 -13.49 -15.83 -19.69
C ASP A 618 -14.50 -16.99 -19.63
N GLU A 619 -14.17 -18.07 -20.30
CA GLU A 619 -15.04 -19.25 -20.42
C GLU A 619 -15.19 -20.03 -19.12
N VAL A 620 -14.26 -19.86 -18.17
CA VAL A 620 -14.31 -20.51 -16.86
C VAL A 620 -15.34 -19.86 -15.96
N THR A 621 -15.35 -18.54 -15.92
CA THR A 621 -16.29 -17.77 -15.08
C THR A 621 -17.58 -17.38 -15.81
N GLY A 622 -17.60 -17.45 -17.16
CA GLY A 622 -18.68 -16.96 -18.01
C GLY A 622 -18.79 -15.43 -18.05
N ASN A 623 -17.84 -14.72 -17.48
CA ASN A 623 -17.87 -13.26 -17.39
C ASN A 623 -17.14 -12.60 -18.56
N LYS A 624 -17.63 -11.43 -18.98
CA LYS A 624 -16.93 -10.51 -19.87
C LYS A 624 -16.11 -9.52 -19.07
N TYR A 625 -14.83 -9.44 -19.37
CA TYR A 625 -13.88 -8.53 -18.73
C TYR A 625 -13.48 -7.42 -19.70
N PRO A 626 -13.84 -6.18 -19.42
CA PRO A 626 -13.29 -5.03 -20.15
C PRO A 626 -11.90 -4.69 -19.60
N LEU A 627 -10.87 -4.98 -20.38
CA LEU A 627 -9.52 -4.51 -20.10
C LEU A 627 -9.36 -3.12 -20.71
N ALA A 628 -8.71 -2.24 -19.94
CA ALA A 628 -8.49 -0.88 -20.36
C ALA A 628 -7.16 -0.37 -19.84
N ASP A 629 -6.23 -0.15 -20.75
CA ASP A 629 -4.96 0.50 -20.48
C ASP A 629 -4.38 1.05 -21.77
N TYR A 630 -3.73 2.21 -21.70
CA TYR A 630 -3.11 2.82 -22.88
C TYR A 630 -1.99 1.97 -23.49
N ALA A 631 -1.47 0.97 -22.79
CA ALA A 631 -0.58 -0.03 -23.35
C ALA A 631 -1.25 -0.89 -24.44
N LEU A 632 -2.59 -1.00 -24.44
CA LEU A 632 -3.37 -1.71 -25.47
C LEU A 632 -3.70 -0.85 -26.70
N LEU A 633 -3.32 0.42 -26.72
CA LEU A 633 -3.56 1.30 -27.84
C LEU A 633 -2.74 0.83 -29.05
N PRO A 634 -3.36 0.58 -30.23
CA PRO A 634 -2.62 0.23 -31.43
C PRO A 634 -1.58 1.30 -31.81
N ASN A 635 -0.44 0.89 -32.32
CA ASN A 635 0.57 1.83 -32.80
C ASN A 635 0.12 2.52 -34.10
N MET A 636 -0.56 1.79 -35.00
CA MET A 636 -1.07 2.31 -36.26
C MET A 636 -2.50 1.85 -36.52
N ALA A 637 -3.33 2.76 -37.01
CA ALA A 637 -4.66 2.45 -37.54
C ALA A 637 -4.70 2.71 -39.04
N ILE A 638 -5.33 1.86 -39.82
CA ILE A 638 -5.49 2.00 -41.27
C ILE A 638 -6.98 1.95 -41.62
N ILE A 639 -7.58 3.11 -41.89
CA ILE A 639 -9.00 3.29 -42.18
C ILE A 639 -9.17 3.34 -43.69
N ASP A 640 -9.32 2.20 -44.34
CA ASP A 640 -9.53 2.10 -45.76
C ASP A 640 -11.00 1.73 -46.06
N ALA A 641 -11.70 2.61 -46.77
CA ALA A 641 -13.10 2.41 -47.13
C ALA A 641 -13.33 1.14 -47.94
N ASP A 642 -12.35 0.68 -48.71
CA ASP A 642 -12.48 -0.56 -49.49
C ASP A 642 -12.70 -1.78 -48.60
N MET A 643 -12.22 -1.75 -47.36
CA MET A 643 -12.48 -2.80 -46.34
C MET A 643 -13.92 -2.79 -45.81
N MET A 644 -14.67 -1.70 -46.01
CA MET A 644 -16.02 -1.49 -45.48
C MET A 644 -17.12 -1.42 -46.58
N MET A 645 -16.76 -1.43 -47.85
CA MET A 645 -17.70 -1.20 -48.96
C MET A 645 -18.89 -2.15 -48.95
N ASN A 646 -18.64 -3.42 -48.67
CA ASN A 646 -19.65 -4.48 -48.69
C ASN A 646 -20.31 -4.76 -47.33
N ALA A 647 -20.15 -3.87 -46.35
CA ALA A 647 -20.81 -4.05 -45.06
C ALA A 647 -22.34 -4.10 -45.22
N PRO A 648 -23.02 -5.12 -44.66
CA PRO A 648 -24.47 -5.25 -44.82
C PRO A 648 -25.21 -4.15 -44.04
N LYS A 649 -26.48 -3.87 -44.44
CA LYS A 649 -27.30 -2.79 -43.86
C LYS A 649 -27.44 -2.91 -42.34
N GLY A 650 -27.64 -4.10 -41.82
CA GLY A 650 -27.75 -4.34 -40.38
C GLY A 650 -26.46 -4.01 -39.61
N LEU A 651 -25.31 -4.33 -40.18
CA LEU A 651 -24.02 -3.95 -39.58
C LEU A 651 -23.81 -2.44 -39.70
N THR A 652 -24.13 -1.84 -40.85
CA THR A 652 -23.98 -0.39 -41.06
C THR A 652 -24.84 0.41 -40.07
N SER A 653 -26.11 0.02 -39.85
CA SER A 653 -26.99 0.69 -38.90
C SER A 653 -26.53 0.51 -37.45
N SER A 654 -26.22 -0.73 -37.06
CA SER A 654 -25.77 -1.03 -35.68
C SER A 654 -24.44 -0.33 -35.35
N SER A 655 -23.44 -0.44 -36.21
CA SER A 655 -22.13 0.20 -35.96
C SER A 655 -22.18 1.72 -36.08
N GLY A 656 -22.96 2.28 -37.02
CA GLY A 656 -23.07 3.71 -37.18
C GLY A 656 -23.79 4.40 -36.01
N ILE A 657 -24.84 3.82 -35.46
CA ILE A 657 -25.54 4.37 -34.30
C ILE A 657 -24.72 4.17 -33.03
N ASP A 658 -23.90 3.14 -32.97
CA ASP A 658 -22.92 2.95 -31.89
C ASP A 658 -21.93 4.11 -31.84
N ALA A 659 -21.38 4.56 -32.96
CA ALA A 659 -20.53 5.74 -33.03
C ALA A 659 -21.26 7.03 -32.59
N VAL A 660 -22.59 7.14 -32.76
CA VAL A 660 -23.39 8.25 -32.18
C VAL A 660 -23.33 8.16 -30.64
N SER A 661 -23.55 6.98 -30.07
CA SER A 661 -23.54 6.78 -28.62
C SER A 661 -22.17 7.09 -28.01
N HIS A 662 -21.07 6.67 -28.66
CA HIS A 662 -19.70 6.98 -28.25
C HIS A 662 -19.46 8.48 -28.14
N ASN A 663 -19.86 9.23 -29.16
CA ASN A 663 -19.68 10.68 -29.17
C ASN A 663 -20.55 11.39 -28.12
N LEU A 664 -21.81 10.98 -27.93
CA LEU A 664 -22.72 11.60 -26.98
C LEU A 664 -22.24 11.37 -25.52
N GLU A 665 -21.74 10.19 -25.24
CA GLU A 665 -21.19 9.91 -23.90
C GLU A 665 -19.84 10.57 -23.67
N ALA A 666 -18.92 10.51 -24.65
CA ALA A 666 -17.64 11.19 -24.57
C ALA A 666 -17.77 12.68 -24.29
N LEU A 667 -18.77 13.35 -24.93
CA LEU A 667 -19.04 14.77 -24.77
C LEU A 667 -19.39 15.17 -23.35
N VAL A 668 -20.18 14.38 -22.66
CA VAL A 668 -20.72 14.71 -21.34
C VAL A 668 -20.01 13.96 -20.20
N SER A 669 -19.09 13.06 -20.51
CA SER A 669 -18.30 12.33 -19.52
C SER A 669 -17.61 13.28 -18.55
N VAL A 670 -17.42 12.85 -17.29
CA VAL A 670 -16.62 13.57 -16.30
C VAL A 670 -15.14 13.73 -16.70
N MET A 671 -14.71 12.99 -17.71
CA MET A 671 -13.35 13.02 -18.28
C MET A 671 -13.25 13.83 -19.56
N ALA A 672 -14.36 14.44 -20.04
CA ALA A 672 -14.40 15.21 -21.27
C ALA A 672 -13.45 16.43 -21.23
N THR A 673 -12.85 16.72 -22.38
CA THR A 673 -11.91 17.84 -22.57
C THR A 673 -12.25 18.59 -23.85
N ASP A 674 -11.69 19.79 -24.03
CA ASP A 674 -11.83 20.55 -25.27
C ASP A 674 -11.39 19.76 -26.50
N PHE A 675 -10.38 18.90 -26.39
CA PHE A 675 -9.92 18.02 -27.46
C PHE A 675 -10.98 16.98 -27.82
N THR A 676 -11.51 16.27 -26.82
CA THR A 676 -12.54 15.24 -27.06
C THR A 676 -13.85 15.82 -27.53
N ASP A 677 -14.24 16.97 -27.01
CA ASP A 677 -15.48 17.69 -27.40
C ASP A 677 -15.44 18.13 -28.86
N GLY A 678 -14.31 18.69 -29.31
CA GLY A 678 -14.15 19.11 -30.72
C GLY A 678 -14.25 17.93 -31.68
N ILE A 679 -13.59 16.82 -31.36
CA ILE A 679 -13.59 15.60 -32.16
C ILE A 679 -14.99 14.97 -32.20
N ALA A 680 -15.64 14.85 -31.03
CA ALA A 680 -16.97 14.25 -30.92
C ALA A 680 -18.05 15.05 -31.68
N LYS A 681 -18.05 16.38 -31.59
CA LYS A 681 -18.97 17.24 -32.32
C LYS A 681 -18.80 17.11 -33.82
N GLN A 682 -17.57 17.11 -34.34
CA GLN A 682 -17.30 16.95 -35.77
C GLN A 682 -17.73 15.55 -36.25
N SER A 683 -17.44 14.51 -35.49
CA SER A 683 -17.85 13.13 -35.78
C SER A 683 -19.37 13.02 -35.88
N LEU A 684 -20.12 13.60 -34.93
CA LEU A 684 -21.60 13.59 -34.97
C LEU A 684 -22.16 14.24 -36.21
N GLN A 685 -21.63 15.41 -36.65
CA GLN A 685 -22.04 16.08 -37.88
C GLN A 685 -21.85 15.15 -39.08
N MET A 686 -20.71 14.49 -39.19
CA MET A 686 -20.43 13.55 -40.28
C MET A 686 -21.38 12.34 -40.26
N ILE A 687 -21.65 11.76 -39.06
CA ILE A 687 -22.54 10.60 -38.94
C ILE A 687 -23.97 10.97 -39.38
N PHE A 688 -24.49 12.11 -38.95
CA PHE A 688 -25.84 12.52 -39.33
C PHE A 688 -26.01 12.78 -40.82
N GLU A 689 -24.95 13.20 -41.51
CA GLU A 689 -24.94 13.41 -42.97
C GLU A 689 -24.77 12.10 -43.73
N TYR A 690 -23.79 11.28 -43.33
CA TYR A 690 -23.32 10.16 -44.18
C TYR A 690 -23.89 8.79 -43.77
N LEU A 691 -24.32 8.57 -42.54
CA LEU A 691 -24.88 7.27 -42.10
C LEU A 691 -26.14 6.86 -42.91
N PRO A 692 -27.13 7.73 -43.13
CA PRO A 692 -28.27 7.37 -43.98
C PRO A 692 -27.84 6.97 -45.40
N ARG A 693 -26.91 7.71 -46.00
CA ARG A 693 -26.38 7.40 -47.35
C ARG A 693 -25.68 6.04 -47.38
N ALA A 694 -24.80 5.79 -46.37
CA ALA A 694 -24.07 4.52 -46.24
C ALA A 694 -25.02 3.32 -46.00
N TYR A 695 -26.13 3.54 -45.31
CA TYR A 695 -27.16 2.53 -45.05
C TYR A 695 -27.97 2.22 -46.36
N ASP A 696 -28.38 3.25 -47.07
CA ASP A 696 -29.23 3.09 -48.25
C ASP A 696 -28.49 2.49 -49.45
N ASN A 697 -27.29 2.98 -49.74
CA ASN A 697 -26.53 2.67 -50.94
C ASN A 697 -25.02 2.48 -50.72
N GLY A 698 -24.61 2.05 -49.56
CA GLY A 698 -23.18 1.95 -49.16
C GLY A 698 -22.27 1.26 -50.18
N PRO A 699 -22.63 0.11 -50.78
CA PRO A 699 -21.79 -0.54 -51.82
C PRO A 699 -21.45 0.32 -53.01
N ASN A 700 -22.28 1.30 -53.34
CA ASN A 700 -22.10 2.21 -54.49
C ASN A 700 -21.84 3.68 -54.06
N ASP A 701 -21.69 3.96 -52.77
CA ASP A 701 -21.38 5.29 -52.22
C ASP A 701 -20.06 5.26 -51.44
N PRO A 702 -18.91 5.27 -52.13
CA PRO A 702 -17.61 5.21 -51.49
C PRO A 702 -17.31 6.44 -50.62
N GLU A 703 -17.87 7.60 -50.94
CA GLU A 703 -17.73 8.78 -50.10
C GLU A 703 -18.40 8.57 -48.76
N ALA A 704 -19.64 8.09 -48.73
CA ALA A 704 -20.35 7.81 -47.49
C ALA A 704 -19.63 6.77 -46.64
N ARG A 705 -19.09 5.71 -47.24
CA ARG A 705 -18.28 4.70 -46.54
C ARG A 705 -17.00 5.29 -45.95
N GLU A 706 -16.26 6.07 -46.73
CA GLU A 706 -15.03 6.74 -46.28
C GLU A 706 -15.33 7.67 -45.08
N LYS A 707 -16.34 8.54 -45.25
CA LYS A 707 -16.72 9.49 -44.19
C LYS A 707 -17.24 8.81 -42.94
N MET A 708 -17.97 7.71 -43.05
CA MET A 708 -18.38 6.91 -41.87
C MET A 708 -17.19 6.24 -41.18
N GLY A 709 -16.21 5.74 -41.96
CA GLY A 709 -14.95 5.22 -41.37
C GLY A 709 -14.19 6.30 -40.57
N HIS A 710 -14.08 7.52 -41.17
CA HIS A 710 -13.44 8.64 -40.45
C HIS A 710 -14.21 9.03 -39.17
N ALA A 711 -15.54 9.14 -39.27
CA ALA A 711 -16.38 9.54 -38.15
C ALA A 711 -16.31 8.53 -36.98
N ALA A 712 -16.34 7.21 -37.28
CA ALA A 712 -16.20 6.15 -36.30
C ALA A 712 -14.81 6.17 -35.63
N CYS A 713 -13.75 6.38 -36.40
CA CYS A 713 -12.39 6.55 -35.86
C CYS A 713 -12.30 7.76 -34.92
N MET A 714 -12.87 8.91 -35.34
CA MET A 714 -12.94 10.11 -34.49
C MET A 714 -13.74 9.86 -33.20
N ALA A 715 -14.88 9.18 -33.29
CA ALA A 715 -15.64 8.76 -32.11
C ALA A 715 -14.79 7.89 -31.17
N GLY A 716 -14.03 6.94 -31.75
CA GLY A 716 -13.06 6.13 -31.05
C GLY A 716 -12.03 6.95 -30.29
N MET A 717 -11.40 7.92 -30.94
CA MET A 717 -10.43 8.83 -30.31
C MET A 717 -11.05 9.67 -29.20
N ALA A 718 -12.29 10.12 -29.35
CA ALA A 718 -12.99 10.90 -28.33
C ALA A 718 -13.22 10.06 -27.07
N PHE A 719 -13.87 8.89 -27.17
CA PHE A 719 -14.16 8.11 -25.99
C PHE A 719 -12.95 7.34 -25.42
N ALA A 720 -11.91 7.08 -26.20
CA ALA A 720 -10.66 6.55 -25.68
C ALA A 720 -10.02 7.46 -24.60
N ASN A 721 -10.28 8.76 -24.69
CA ASN A 721 -9.75 9.77 -23.78
C ASN A 721 -10.78 10.34 -22.79
N ALA A 722 -12.07 10.31 -23.14
CA ALA A 722 -13.15 10.79 -22.28
C ALA A 722 -13.93 9.66 -21.57
N PHE A 723 -13.77 8.43 -22.02
CA PHE A 723 -14.56 7.26 -21.57
C PHE A 723 -16.05 7.36 -21.93
N LEU A 724 -16.79 6.38 -21.47
CA LEU A 724 -18.21 6.19 -21.74
C LEU A 724 -19.04 6.39 -20.45
N GLY A 725 -20.34 6.15 -20.51
CA GLY A 725 -21.27 6.34 -19.40
C GLY A 725 -22.27 5.21 -19.27
N ILE A 726 -23.43 5.53 -18.66
CA ILE A 726 -24.46 4.55 -18.35
C ILE A 726 -25.19 4.00 -19.59
N MET A 727 -25.14 4.68 -20.72
CA MET A 727 -25.70 4.13 -21.97
C MET A 727 -25.03 2.82 -22.33
N HIS A 728 -23.70 2.79 -22.35
CA HIS A 728 -22.92 1.59 -22.58
C HIS A 728 -23.06 0.57 -21.43
N SER A 729 -23.04 1.04 -20.16
CA SER A 729 -23.25 0.16 -19.02
C SER A 729 -24.54 -0.64 -19.13
N MET A 730 -25.62 0.00 -19.50
CA MET A 730 -26.94 -0.61 -19.67
C MET A 730 -27.01 -1.46 -20.95
N ALA A 731 -26.44 -0.97 -22.04
CA ALA A 731 -26.41 -1.70 -23.31
C ALA A 731 -25.63 -3.01 -23.23
N HIS A 732 -24.50 -3.05 -22.50
CA HIS A 732 -23.73 -4.27 -22.26
C HIS A 732 -24.58 -5.38 -21.65
N LYS A 733 -25.43 -5.05 -20.67
CA LYS A 733 -26.26 -6.03 -19.99
C LYS A 733 -27.46 -6.44 -20.86
N LEU A 734 -28.06 -5.48 -21.57
CA LEU A 734 -29.14 -5.78 -22.51
C LEU A 734 -28.66 -6.75 -23.63
N GLY A 735 -27.45 -6.54 -24.13
CA GLY A 735 -26.81 -7.47 -25.07
C GLY A 735 -26.51 -8.84 -24.47
N ALA A 736 -25.96 -8.88 -23.26
CA ALA A 736 -25.59 -10.12 -22.58
C ALA A 736 -26.78 -11.01 -22.22
N PHE A 737 -27.87 -10.41 -21.73
CA PHE A 737 -29.06 -11.17 -21.31
C PHE A 737 -30.05 -11.50 -22.46
N HIS A 738 -30.16 -10.61 -23.44
CA HIS A 738 -31.21 -10.70 -24.48
C HIS A 738 -30.67 -10.76 -25.92
N HIS A 739 -29.35 -10.87 -26.07
CA HIS A 739 -28.67 -11.04 -27.37
C HIS A 739 -28.98 -9.93 -28.39
N ILE A 740 -29.28 -8.71 -27.90
CA ILE A 740 -29.44 -7.54 -28.77
C ILE A 740 -28.06 -7.09 -29.23
N PRO A 741 -27.85 -6.85 -30.54
CA PRO A 741 -26.59 -6.31 -31.04
C PRO A 741 -26.20 -5.01 -30.32
N HIS A 742 -24.92 -4.85 -29.98
CA HIS A 742 -24.42 -3.81 -29.09
C HIS A 742 -24.87 -2.39 -29.47
N GLY A 743 -24.67 -1.97 -30.73
CA GLY A 743 -25.08 -0.64 -31.16
C GLY A 743 -26.61 -0.43 -31.14
N ILE A 744 -27.38 -1.49 -31.35
CA ILE A 744 -28.85 -1.46 -31.20
C ILE A 744 -29.23 -1.29 -29.73
N ALA A 745 -28.56 -2.00 -28.83
CA ALA A 745 -28.78 -1.86 -27.38
C ALA A 745 -28.49 -0.42 -26.92
N ASN A 746 -27.40 0.18 -27.39
CA ASN A 746 -27.09 1.59 -27.14
C ASN A 746 -28.19 2.52 -27.69
N ALA A 747 -28.65 2.29 -28.92
CA ALA A 747 -29.73 3.09 -29.54
C ALA A 747 -31.03 3.07 -28.74
N LEU A 748 -31.40 1.91 -28.18
CA LEU A 748 -32.61 1.74 -27.35
C LEU A 748 -32.53 2.46 -25.99
N MET A 749 -31.32 2.60 -25.43
CA MET A 749 -31.10 3.31 -24.18
C MET A 749 -30.87 4.83 -24.37
N MET A 750 -30.53 5.25 -25.59
CA MET A 750 -29.99 6.60 -25.89
C MET A 750 -30.88 7.73 -25.40
N GLU A 751 -32.15 7.68 -25.68
CA GLU A 751 -33.12 8.71 -25.27
C GLU A 751 -33.23 8.83 -23.75
N GLN A 752 -33.38 7.68 -23.09
CA GLN A 752 -33.54 7.64 -21.62
C GLN A 752 -32.30 8.23 -20.93
N VAL A 753 -31.12 7.88 -21.42
CA VAL A 753 -29.87 8.34 -20.86
C VAL A 753 -29.62 9.83 -21.13
N ILE A 754 -29.93 10.34 -22.34
CA ILE A 754 -29.81 11.77 -22.63
C ILE A 754 -30.72 12.59 -21.70
N ARG A 755 -31.99 12.19 -21.50
CA ARG A 755 -32.92 12.85 -20.57
C ARG A 755 -32.43 12.82 -19.14
N PHE A 756 -31.97 11.65 -18.71
CA PHE A 756 -31.40 11.45 -17.37
C PHE A 756 -30.20 12.38 -17.13
N ASN A 757 -29.24 12.42 -18.07
CA ASN A 757 -28.04 13.22 -17.94
C ASN A 757 -28.30 14.72 -18.05
N ALA A 758 -29.32 15.15 -18.80
CA ALA A 758 -29.66 16.55 -19.01
C ALA A 758 -30.43 17.18 -17.82
N SER A 759 -30.76 16.46 -16.77
CA SER A 759 -31.45 16.98 -15.58
C SER A 759 -30.65 18.11 -14.92
N GLU A 760 -31.28 19.22 -14.58
CA GLU A 760 -30.66 20.36 -13.90
C GLU A 760 -30.30 20.07 -12.44
N VAL A 761 -31.11 19.25 -11.78
CA VAL A 761 -30.92 18.89 -10.37
C VAL A 761 -30.88 17.37 -10.23
N PRO A 762 -29.69 16.76 -10.35
CA PRO A 762 -29.54 15.32 -10.23
C PRO A 762 -29.68 14.84 -8.77
N THR A 763 -30.11 13.59 -8.61
CA THR A 763 -30.15 12.94 -7.28
C THR A 763 -28.74 12.77 -6.70
N LYS A 764 -27.77 12.43 -7.55
CA LYS A 764 -26.33 12.35 -7.20
C LYS A 764 -25.48 12.97 -8.29
N MET A 765 -24.39 13.58 -7.86
CA MET A 765 -23.37 14.13 -8.75
C MET A 765 -22.37 13.05 -9.21
N GLY A 766 -21.65 13.30 -10.29
CA GLY A 766 -20.50 12.50 -10.71
C GLY A 766 -19.38 12.52 -9.68
N THR A 767 -18.52 11.49 -9.70
CA THR A 767 -17.48 11.26 -8.68
C THR A 767 -16.15 11.94 -8.98
N PHE A 768 -15.88 12.31 -10.24
CA PHE A 768 -14.58 12.89 -10.62
C PHE A 768 -14.49 14.38 -10.34
N PRO A 769 -13.30 14.85 -9.88
CA PRO A 769 -13.13 16.24 -9.43
C PRO A 769 -13.24 17.28 -10.54
N GLN A 770 -12.87 16.93 -11.79
CA GLN A 770 -12.90 17.84 -12.94
C GLN A 770 -14.30 18.15 -13.44
N TYR A 771 -15.27 17.31 -13.10
CA TYR A 771 -16.61 17.43 -13.63
C TYR A 771 -17.39 18.61 -13.04
N GLN A 772 -18.05 19.36 -13.92
CA GLN A 772 -19.01 20.39 -13.59
C GLN A 772 -20.36 20.02 -14.19
N TYR A 773 -21.21 19.40 -13.42
CA TYR A 773 -22.51 18.87 -13.84
C TYR A 773 -23.36 19.83 -14.69
N PRO A 774 -23.49 21.12 -14.33
CA PRO A 774 -24.33 22.05 -15.10
C PRO A 774 -24.00 22.20 -16.57
N LYS A 775 -22.82 21.74 -17.01
CA LYS A 775 -22.41 21.78 -18.42
C LYS A 775 -23.09 20.72 -19.30
N THR A 776 -23.65 19.65 -18.73
CA THR A 776 -24.19 18.53 -19.54
C THR A 776 -25.32 18.95 -20.43
N GLN A 777 -26.34 19.61 -19.91
CA GLN A 777 -27.48 20.10 -20.70
C GLN A 777 -27.01 21.08 -21.79
N ARG A 778 -26.10 22.00 -21.45
CA ARG A 778 -25.52 22.96 -22.42
C ARG A 778 -24.74 22.25 -23.51
N LYS A 779 -23.93 21.25 -23.20
CA LYS A 779 -23.16 20.47 -24.20
C LYS A 779 -24.08 19.74 -25.19
N TYR A 780 -25.18 19.13 -24.72
CA TYR A 780 -26.18 18.54 -25.60
C TYR A 780 -26.88 19.60 -26.46
N ALA A 781 -27.19 20.77 -25.93
CA ALA A 781 -27.74 21.88 -26.69
C ALA A 781 -26.78 22.38 -27.78
N GLU A 782 -25.49 22.48 -27.51
CA GLU A 782 -24.47 22.82 -28.52
C GLU A 782 -24.38 21.80 -29.65
N VAL A 783 -24.51 20.51 -29.33
CA VAL A 783 -24.61 19.46 -30.36
C VAL A 783 -25.88 19.62 -31.19
N ALA A 784 -27.02 19.87 -30.55
CA ALA A 784 -28.26 20.14 -31.25
C ALA A 784 -28.12 21.32 -32.20
N GLU A 785 -27.51 22.43 -31.76
CA GLU A 785 -27.24 23.60 -32.64
C GLU A 785 -26.34 23.23 -33.82
N ALA A 786 -25.26 22.48 -33.59
CA ALA A 786 -24.33 22.05 -34.61
C ALA A 786 -24.95 21.11 -35.64
N LEU A 787 -25.98 20.34 -35.24
CA LEU A 787 -26.75 19.46 -36.16
C LEU A 787 -27.97 20.15 -36.81
N GLY A 788 -28.20 21.42 -36.52
CA GLY A 788 -29.35 22.15 -37.08
C GLY A 788 -30.66 22.01 -36.28
N PHE A 789 -30.61 21.43 -35.06
CA PHE A 789 -31.78 21.17 -34.20
C PHE A 789 -31.94 22.22 -33.11
N LYS A 790 -31.52 23.48 -33.35
CA LYS A 790 -31.57 24.54 -32.31
C LYS A 790 -32.98 24.78 -31.77
N GLY A 791 -33.06 24.78 -30.43
CA GLY A 791 -34.26 25.09 -29.65
C GLY A 791 -34.35 26.54 -29.18
N LYS A 792 -35.39 26.86 -28.40
CA LYS A 792 -35.61 28.18 -27.79
C LYS A 792 -34.66 28.41 -26.60
N ASN A 793 -34.28 27.36 -25.93
CA ASN A 793 -33.33 27.31 -24.83
C ASN A 793 -32.64 25.95 -24.85
N ASP A 794 -31.70 25.72 -23.90
CA ASP A 794 -30.92 24.48 -23.84
C ASP A 794 -31.82 23.23 -23.65
N ALA A 795 -32.81 23.27 -22.78
CA ALA A 795 -33.77 22.17 -22.58
C ALA A 795 -34.55 21.82 -23.87
N ASP A 796 -35.07 22.84 -24.59
CA ASP A 796 -35.76 22.64 -25.86
C ASP A 796 -34.82 22.14 -26.95
N SER A 797 -33.56 22.55 -26.93
CA SER A 797 -32.53 22.02 -27.85
C SER A 797 -32.25 20.54 -27.58
N VAL A 798 -32.21 20.11 -26.32
CA VAL A 798 -32.05 18.69 -25.95
C VAL A 798 -33.22 17.84 -26.47
N GLU A 799 -34.46 18.33 -26.32
CA GLU A 799 -35.64 17.63 -26.88
C GLU A 799 -35.59 17.52 -28.40
N LYS A 800 -35.14 18.56 -29.08
CA LYS A 800 -34.97 18.56 -30.53
C LYS A 800 -33.82 17.63 -30.98
N LEU A 801 -32.73 17.54 -30.19
CA LEU A 801 -31.67 16.58 -30.42
C LEU A 801 -32.21 15.15 -30.35
N ILE A 802 -32.99 14.84 -29.31
CA ILE A 802 -33.63 13.52 -29.16
C ILE A 802 -34.54 13.23 -30.36
N ALA A 803 -35.34 14.19 -30.80
CA ALA A 803 -36.20 14.04 -31.98
C ALA A 803 -35.37 13.78 -33.24
N GLY A 804 -34.28 14.51 -33.46
CA GLY A 804 -33.36 14.30 -34.59
C GLY A 804 -32.67 12.94 -34.58
N ILE A 805 -32.30 12.45 -33.39
CA ILE A 805 -31.73 11.11 -33.19
C ILE A 805 -32.78 10.03 -33.54
N ARG A 806 -34.03 10.22 -33.11
CA ARG A 806 -35.15 9.31 -33.47
C ARG A 806 -35.37 9.27 -34.98
N GLU A 807 -35.34 10.41 -35.65
CA GLU A 807 -35.46 10.47 -37.11
C GLU A 807 -34.29 9.72 -37.80
N LEU A 808 -33.08 9.86 -37.28
CA LEU A 808 -31.94 9.12 -37.78
C LEU A 808 -32.12 7.61 -37.60
N GLN A 809 -32.57 7.17 -36.41
CA GLN A 809 -32.86 5.76 -36.13
C GLN A 809 -33.91 5.17 -37.08
N ASP A 810 -34.98 5.93 -37.38
CA ASP A 810 -36.00 5.51 -38.33
C ASP A 810 -35.43 5.35 -39.75
N LYS A 811 -34.60 6.30 -40.21
CA LYS A 811 -33.98 6.23 -41.52
C LYS A 811 -33.06 5.02 -41.70
N ILE A 812 -32.46 4.52 -40.62
CA ILE A 812 -31.56 3.37 -40.66
C ILE A 812 -32.19 2.07 -40.13
N GLY A 813 -33.51 2.07 -39.97
CA GLY A 813 -34.30 0.89 -39.68
C GLY A 813 -34.21 0.34 -38.26
N ILE A 814 -33.89 1.17 -37.27
CA ILE A 814 -33.84 0.80 -35.86
C ILE A 814 -35.23 0.93 -35.24
N LYS A 815 -35.67 -0.11 -34.55
CA LYS A 815 -36.98 -0.15 -33.89
C LYS A 815 -36.98 0.66 -32.58
N ARG A 816 -38.18 1.03 -32.11
CA ARG A 816 -38.36 2.03 -31.04
C ARG A 816 -38.23 1.52 -29.65
N SER A 817 -38.47 0.23 -29.41
CA SER A 817 -38.50 -0.33 -28.05
C SER A 817 -37.80 -1.68 -28.00
N ILE A 818 -37.39 -2.10 -26.81
CA ILE A 818 -36.82 -3.42 -26.56
C ILE A 818 -37.85 -4.52 -26.94
N LYS A 819 -39.11 -4.29 -26.63
CA LYS A 819 -40.24 -5.19 -27.00
C LYS A 819 -40.33 -5.43 -28.49
N ASP A 820 -40.08 -4.43 -29.32
CA ASP A 820 -40.16 -4.56 -30.78
C ASP A 820 -39.11 -5.52 -31.37
N TYR A 821 -38.06 -5.84 -30.63
CA TYR A 821 -37.04 -6.84 -31.00
C TYR A 821 -37.44 -8.26 -30.61
N GLY A 822 -38.71 -8.47 -30.16
CA GLY A 822 -39.26 -9.79 -29.89
C GLY A 822 -38.94 -10.36 -28.50
N ILE A 823 -38.43 -9.58 -27.61
CA ILE A 823 -38.17 -9.97 -26.22
C ILE A 823 -39.50 -9.96 -25.47
N LYS A 824 -39.90 -11.11 -24.93
CA LYS A 824 -41.14 -11.26 -24.17
C LYS A 824 -41.03 -10.48 -22.83
N GLU A 825 -42.16 -9.93 -22.41
CA GLU A 825 -42.25 -9.17 -21.17
C GLU A 825 -41.85 -9.98 -19.93
N GLU A 826 -42.27 -11.26 -19.91
CA GLU A 826 -41.94 -12.17 -18.80
C GLU A 826 -40.42 -12.40 -18.70
N ASP A 827 -39.76 -12.67 -19.83
CA ASP A 827 -38.31 -12.91 -19.89
C ASP A 827 -37.51 -11.62 -19.50
N PHE A 828 -38.00 -10.47 -19.98
CA PHE A 828 -37.38 -9.18 -19.66
C PHE A 828 -37.52 -8.87 -18.16
N LEU A 829 -38.69 -8.97 -17.57
CA LEU A 829 -38.93 -8.71 -16.16
C LEU A 829 -38.17 -9.68 -15.23
N ALA A 830 -38.02 -10.94 -15.66
CA ALA A 830 -37.27 -11.94 -14.88
C ALA A 830 -35.77 -11.61 -14.76
N THR A 831 -35.21 -10.88 -15.71
CA THR A 831 -33.77 -10.49 -15.72
C THR A 831 -33.53 -9.05 -15.32
N LEU A 832 -34.57 -8.24 -15.19
CA LEU A 832 -34.46 -6.79 -15.03
C LEU A 832 -33.63 -6.35 -13.82
N ASP A 833 -33.85 -6.97 -12.67
CA ASP A 833 -33.16 -6.57 -11.43
C ASP A 833 -31.68 -6.96 -11.48
N ASP A 834 -31.35 -8.17 -11.91
CA ASP A 834 -29.95 -8.64 -12.09
C ASP A 834 -29.23 -7.80 -13.17
N MET A 835 -29.90 -7.52 -14.27
CA MET A 835 -29.40 -6.69 -15.36
C MET A 835 -29.09 -5.26 -14.87
N THR A 836 -29.97 -4.70 -14.04
CA THR A 836 -29.81 -3.34 -13.46
C THR A 836 -28.65 -3.27 -12.49
N GLU A 837 -28.54 -4.24 -11.57
CA GLU A 837 -27.44 -4.33 -10.60
C GLU A 837 -26.09 -4.43 -11.30
N LYS A 838 -25.99 -5.33 -12.29
CA LYS A 838 -24.77 -5.50 -13.08
C LYS A 838 -24.44 -4.30 -13.95
N ALA A 839 -25.43 -3.53 -14.42
CA ALA A 839 -25.19 -2.30 -15.15
C ALA A 839 -24.69 -1.18 -14.22
N PHE A 840 -25.23 -1.10 -13.02
CA PHE A 840 -24.74 -0.17 -12.00
C PHE A 840 -23.26 -0.41 -11.67
N ASP A 841 -22.86 -1.65 -11.61
CA ASP A 841 -21.50 -2.11 -11.35
C ASP A 841 -20.57 -2.08 -12.57
N ASP A 842 -21.05 -1.72 -13.75
CA ASP A 842 -20.24 -1.68 -14.97
C ASP A 842 -19.16 -0.60 -14.91
N GLN A 843 -18.01 -0.86 -15.53
CA GLN A 843 -16.87 0.04 -15.56
C GLN A 843 -17.19 1.44 -16.11
N CYS A 844 -18.10 1.52 -17.09
CA CYS A 844 -18.48 2.78 -17.74
C CYS A 844 -19.33 3.68 -16.83
N THR A 845 -20.06 3.14 -15.86
CA THR A 845 -20.96 3.90 -14.98
C THR A 845 -20.25 5.00 -14.21
N GLY A 846 -19.00 4.78 -13.80
CA GLY A 846 -18.20 5.74 -13.03
C GLY A 846 -17.89 7.04 -13.77
N CYS A 847 -17.90 7.05 -15.09
CA CYS A 847 -17.61 8.25 -15.90
C CYS A 847 -18.85 9.02 -16.34
N ASN A 848 -20.04 8.53 -15.99
CA ASN A 848 -21.29 9.23 -16.31
C ASN A 848 -21.40 10.56 -15.55
N PRO A 849 -21.89 11.64 -16.18
CA PRO A 849 -21.95 12.96 -15.55
C PRO A 849 -22.89 12.99 -14.32
N ARG A 850 -23.99 12.27 -14.37
CA ARG A 850 -24.88 12.04 -13.25
C ARG A 850 -24.72 10.64 -12.72
N TYR A 851 -24.43 10.49 -11.43
CA TYR A 851 -24.30 9.16 -10.83
C TYR A 851 -25.69 8.56 -10.62
N PRO A 852 -26.01 7.40 -11.23
CA PRO A 852 -27.35 6.84 -11.16
C PRO A 852 -27.64 6.18 -9.82
N LEU A 853 -28.94 6.13 -9.44
CA LEU A 853 -29.44 5.16 -8.48
C LEU A 853 -29.84 3.87 -9.23
N ILE A 854 -29.78 2.72 -8.57
CA ILE A 854 -30.22 1.44 -9.13
C ILE A 854 -31.70 1.53 -9.58
N SER A 855 -32.56 2.17 -8.77
CA SER A 855 -33.96 2.39 -9.10
C SER A 855 -34.17 3.26 -10.36
N GLU A 856 -33.31 4.26 -10.57
CA GLU A 856 -33.34 5.10 -11.78
C GLU A 856 -32.97 4.31 -13.02
N MET A 857 -31.90 3.49 -12.95
CA MET A 857 -31.52 2.63 -14.06
C MET A 857 -32.59 1.59 -14.39
N ARG A 858 -33.20 1.01 -13.35
CA ARG A 858 -34.32 0.09 -13.51
C ARG A 858 -35.49 0.75 -14.25
N GLN A 859 -35.82 1.98 -13.90
CA GLN A 859 -36.89 2.74 -14.56
C GLN A 859 -36.53 3.05 -16.02
N MET A 860 -35.30 3.42 -16.32
CA MET A 860 -34.83 3.64 -17.69
C MET A 860 -34.97 2.37 -18.57
N TYR A 861 -34.67 1.19 -18.05
CA TYR A 861 -34.89 -0.09 -18.74
C TYR A 861 -36.38 -0.33 -19.02
N LEU A 862 -37.25 -0.10 -18.04
CA LEU A 862 -38.69 -0.22 -18.20
C LEU A 862 -39.22 0.73 -19.29
N ASN A 863 -38.80 2.01 -19.25
CA ASN A 863 -39.17 3.00 -20.26
C ASN A 863 -38.71 2.59 -21.67
N ALA A 864 -37.48 2.09 -21.80
CA ALA A 864 -36.95 1.58 -23.07
C ALA A 864 -37.68 0.31 -23.57
N TYR A 865 -38.16 -0.52 -22.63
CA TYR A 865 -38.93 -1.73 -23.00
C TYR A 865 -40.31 -1.41 -23.55
N TYR A 866 -41.07 -0.50 -22.90
CA TYR A 866 -42.43 -0.16 -23.28
C TYR A 866 -42.49 0.97 -24.33
N GLY A 867 -41.41 1.67 -24.57
CA GLY A 867 -41.42 2.85 -25.44
C GLY A 867 -42.13 4.06 -24.84
N ASN A 868 -42.36 4.09 -23.54
CA ASN A 868 -43.07 5.15 -22.83
C ASN A 868 -42.09 6.15 -22.21
N ASN A 869 -42.31 7.45 -22.43
CA ASN A 869 -41.51 8.55 -21.89
C ASN A 869 -42.22 9.34 -20.80
N ASN A 870 -43.29 8.81 -20.21
CA ASN A 870 -44.21 9.59 -19.37
C ASN A 870 -43.90 9.62 -17.87
N GLU A 871 -42.87 8.85 -17.42
CA GLU A 871 -42.40 9.00 -16.04
C GLU A 871 -40.99 9.62 -16.08
N ALA A 872 -40.91 10.87 -15.61
CA ALA A 872 -39.63 11.55 -15.45
C ALA A 872 -38.79 10.81 -14.43
N VAL A 873 -37.59 10.31 -14.84
CA VAL A 873 -36.61 9.71 -13.97
C VAL A 873 -35.87 10.78 -13.19
#